data_144e299b52de6237eac27ec8aca54598
#
_entry.id   144e299b52de6237eac27ec8aca54598
#
_cell.length_a   1.000
_cell.length_b   1.000
_cell.length_c   1.000
_cell.angle_alpha   90.00
_cell.angle_beta   90.00
_cell.angle_gamma   90.00
#
_symmetry.space_group_name_H-M   'P 1'
#
loop_
_entity.id
_entity.type
_entity.pdbx_description
1 polymer ?
#
loop_
_entity_poly.entity_id
_entity_poly.type
_entity_poly.pdbx_seq_one_letter_code
_entity_poly.pdbx_strand_id
1 'polypeptide(L)'
;MKTQFLTTSISVLALSVAFNAAASAQSLDYTAMSELFGEAVTAGATGAPQRASDVPATMVIITQAEIERFPEYDIPGILRHYAGINFNRYGYGDGQISIRGAATPYSPRLLVLVNGREVYLDSYGYTAWSTLPVQLEEIQQIEVVKGAQSALYGFNAVSGVVNIITRNPQHGDYATARVNVESDGGFDAAFVAARQFGDRAAFRVSYGNAETSELPAHPNATTAQPLALQDFHRETGALEGRFSLTDKVSLTAEATFTNVDQSEMTSVYSSARALYELRSYKAELEADTDYGVITALAYRNESEIAYSFGPLSAELTTFRVQDLFKVGTNDTIRIGAEYRDGQTASFPDPGNGDFGYESMAASVMWNHKFSNEWDLTLAGRYDVVDWSRDGAPGAFYAFTQGDYSVSFEEFSYNAALVWRPSFGGTMRFMAGRGIQAPTSFDIGFTLQTTVGGNPIILSGNPDMVPSIVDSYEIAYDRALSPTVDMRAAVFLQDTSDVRGQFGLFPDLLPPAVTIPTLLFDNRGDTSTAGFELGLSGDPEGPISWDANYTFQETEDDLVGAFGLGHVQDFENATPSHLFNAHLGWTGDKLSLDGFVNYASETTSPLQPVFGLPTQVAIDGYVAMSFRAGYRFNDHMAVSLNAQNANFDDGEVTSANAQSEQRVWLGLSSSF
;
A
#
# COMPACT_ATOMS: atom_id res chain seq x y z
N MET A 1 4.39 41.29 -13.98
CA MET A 1 3.26 42.21 -13.74
C MET A 1 2.55 41.73 -12.48
N LYS A 2 2.22 42.59 -11.54
CA LYS A 2 1.89 42.31 -10.15
C LYS A 2 0.74 41.34 -9.95
N THR A 3 1.02 40.21 -9.30
CA THR A 3 0.03 39.26 -8.77
C THR A 3 -0.64 39.89 -7.54
N GLN A 4 -1.94 40.08 -7.60
CA GLN A 4 -2.76 40.46 -6.44
C GLN A 4 -3.15 39.20 -5.68
N PHE A 5 -2.62 39.04 -4.49
CA PHE A 5 -3.09 38.08 -3.52
C PHE A 5 -4.50 38.45 -3.06
N LEU A 6 -5.48 37.61 -3.37
CA LEU A 6 -6.80 37.66 -2.72
C LEU A 6 -6.66 36.95 -1.35
N THR A 7 -6.56 37.73 -0.30
CA THR A 7 -6.73 37.26 1.08
C THR A 7 -8.22 37.07 1.35
N THR A 8 -8.71 35.84 1.21
CA THR A 8 -10.04 35.48 1.71
C THR A 8 -9.91 35.07 3.17
N SER A 9 -10.37 35.94 4.06
CA SER A 9 -10.39 35.70 5.50
C SER A 9 -11.47 34.65 5.82
N ILE A 10 -11.06 33.42 6.12
CA ILE A 10 -11.94 32.39 6.68
C ILE A 10 -12.17 32.75 8.16
N SER A 11 -13.34 33.25 8.47
CA SER A 11 -13.81 33.47 9.84
C SER A 11 -14.22 32.13 10.43
N VAL A 12 -13.35 31.55 11.25
CA VAL A 12 -13.68 30.38 12.07
C VAL A 12 -14.66 30.82 13.16
N LEU A 13 -15.90 30.37 13.04
CA LEU A 13 -16.90 30.53 14.09
C LEU A 13 -16.54 29.56 15.23
N ALA A 14 -15.96 30.08 16.30
CA ALA A 14 -15.72 29.33 17.53
C ALA A 14 -17.05 29.12 18.26
N LEU A 15 -17.61 27.91 18.17
CA LEU A 15 -18.69 27.49 19.06
C LEU A 15 -18.06 26.94 20.35
N SER A 16 -18.01 27.78 21.38
CA SER A 16 -17.56 27.39 22.72
C SER A 16 -18.70 26.67 23.46
N VAL A 17 -18.60 25.34 23.54
CA VAL A 17 -19.40 24.53 24.48
C VAL A 17 -18.42 23.78 25.38
N ALA A 18 -18.44 24.11 26.67
CA ALA A 18 -17.61 23.50 27.67
C ALA A 18 -18.08 22.05 27.99
N PHE A 19 -17.25 21.07 27.75
CA PHE A 19 -17.41 19.72 28.30
C PHE A 19 -16.08 19.22 28.85
N ASN A 20 -16.04 18.92 30.14
CA ASN A 20 -14.94 18.25 30.81
C ASN A 20 -15.05 16.74 30.59
N ALA A 21 -14.16 16.16 29.83
CA ALA A 21 -13.78 14.75 29.91
C ALA A 21 -12.30 14.65 29.54
N ALA A 22 -11.46 14.45 30.54
CA ALA A 22 -10.04 14.21 30.32
C ALA A 22 -9.85 12.84 29.66
N ALA A 23 -9.48 12.82 28.39
CA ALA A 23 -8.83 11.70 27.78
C ALA A 23 -7.33 11.99 27.82
N SER A 24 -6.54 11.16 28.50
CA SER A 24 -5.07 11.29 28.50
C SER A 24 -4.52 10.77 27.16
N ALA A 25 -3.76 11.57 26.47
CA ALA A 25 -2.95 11.15 25.34
C ALA A 25 -1.78 10.30 25.87
N GLN A 26 -2.03 9.01 26.09
CA GLN A 26 -0.98 8.02 26.21
C GLN A 26 -0.72 7.46 24.84
N SER A 27 0.55 7.43 24.43
CA SER A 27 0.96 6.70 23.23
C SER A 27 0.37 5.28 23.30
N LEU A 28 -0.32 4.86 22.23
CA LEU A 28 -1.03 3.58 22.21
C LEU A 28 -0.07 2.42 22.38
N ASP A 29 -0.23 1.68 23.47
CA ASP A 29 0.39 0.37 23.64
C ASP A 29 -0.57 -0.71 23.11
N TYR A 30 -0.43 -1.03 21.84
CA TYR A 30 -1.25 -2.02 21.15
C TYR A 30 -1.16 -3.40 21.80
N THR A 31 0.01 -3.79 22.32
CA THR A 31 0.21 -5.08 22.96
C THR A 31 -0.56 -5.15 24.28
N ALA A 32 -0.35 -4.19 25.18
CA ALA A 32 -1.05 -4.15 26.46
C ALA A 32 -2.57 -4.01 26.28
N MET A 33 -3.02 -3.26 25.28
CA MET A 33 -4.44 -3.13 24.97
C MET A 33 -5.03 -4.42 24.39
N SER A 34 -4.29 -5.11 23.50
CA SER A 34 -4.72 -6.41 22.96
C SER A 34 -4.84 -7.47 24.06
N GLU A 35 -3.88 -7.52 24.97
CA GLU A 35 -3.94 -8.42 26.15
C GLU A 35 -5.15 -8.09 27.04
N LEU A 36 -5.43 -6.81 27.26
CA LEU A 36 -6.56 -6.36 28.09
C LEU A 36 -7.90 -6.70 27.46
N PHE A 37 -8.05 -6.55 26.15
CA PHE A 37 -9.32 -6.78 25.45
C PHE A 37 -9.48 -8.22 24.94
N GLY A 38 -8.40 -9.02 24.90
CA GLY A 38 -8.40 -10.36 24.34
C GLY A 38 -8.53 -10.40 22.82
N GLU A 39 -8.34 -9.28 22.15
CA GLU A 39 -8.35 -9.13 20.69
C GLU A 39 -7.46 -7.96 20.25
N ALA A 40 -7.05 -7.96 18.97
CA ALA A 40 -6.24 -6.90 18.41
C ALA A 40 -6.95 -5.53 18.45
N VAL A 41 -6.17 -4.48 18.65
CA VAL A 41 -6.63 -3.09 18.74
C VAL A 41 -6.02 -2.29 17.60
N THR A 42 -6.77 -1.36 17.04
CA THR A 42 -6.36 -0.47 15.97
C THR A 42 -6.85 0.95 16.19
N ALA A 43 -6.15 1.92 15.67
CA ALA A 43 -6.62 3.30 15.49
C ALA A 43 -6.78 3.66 14.00
N GLY A 44 -6.42 2.75 13.10
CA GLY A 44 -6.35 3.00 11.66
C GLY A 44 -7.66 3.53 11.08
N ALA A 45 -8.79 2.86 11.31
CA ALA A 45 -10.03 3.20 10.63
C ALA A 45 -10.68 4.53 11.09
N THR A 46 -10.53 4.93 12.35
CA THR A 46 -11.23 6.13 12.88
C THR A 46 -10.30 7.17 13.48
N GLY A 47 -9.02 6.83 13.67
CA GLY A 47 -8.06 7.64 14.42
C GLY A 47 -8.21 7.52 15.95
N ALA A 48 -9.20 6.77 16.43
CA ALA A 48 -9.39 6.45 17.84
C ALA A 48 -9.09 4.97 18.10
N PRO A 49 -8.44 4.60 19.23
CA PRO A 49 -8.22 3.22 19.58
C PRO A 49 -9.52 2.44 19.71
N GLN A 50 -9.65 1.36 18.96
CA GLN A 50 -10.82 0.50 18.92
C GLN A 50 -10.40 -0.97 18.85
N ARG A 51 -11.23 -1.86 19.38
CA ARG A 51 -11.08 -3.29 19.15
C ARG A 51 -11.36 -3.60 17.68
N ALA A 52 -10.68 -4.59 17.13
CA ALA A 52 -10.88 -5.01 15.75
C ALA A 52 -12.36 -5.32 15.43
N SER A 53 -13.07 -5.92 16.40
CA SER A 53 -14.51 -6.23 16.29
C SER A 53 -15.42 -4.99 16.24
N ASP A 54 -14.98 -3.84 16.75
CA ASP A 54 -15.76 -2.59 16.80
C ASP A 54 -15.51 -1.66 15.61
N VAL A 55 -14.50 -1.97 14.78
CA VAL A 55 -14.10 -1.11 13.65
C VAL A 55 -15.21 -1.05 12.59
N PRO A 56 -15.53 0.15 12.07
CA PRO A 56 -16.53 0.33 11.01
C PRO A 56 -15.96 0.06 9.60
N ALA A 57 -15.09 -0.94 9.47
CA ALA A 57 -14.48 -1.38 8.21
C ALA A 57 -14.13 -2.86 8.28
N THR A 58 -14.06 -3.53 7.12
CA THR A 58 -13.45 -4.86 7.06
C THR A 58 -11.94 -4.72 7.04
N MET A 59 -11.31 -5.27 8.06
CA MET A 59 -9.87 -5.17 8.18
C MET A 59 -9.21 -6.48 8.62
N VAL A 60 -7.94 -6.59 8.25
CA VAL A 60 -7.02 -7.61 8.75
C VAL A 60 -5.97 -6.90 9.62
N ILE A 61 -5.67 -7.45 10.77
CA ILE A 61 -4.56 -7.03 11.62
C ILE A 61 -3.61 -8.22 11.72
N ILE A 62 -2.38 -8.02 11.28
CA ILE A 62 -1.32 -9.03 11.31
C ILE A 62 -0.34 -8.62 12.41
N THR A 63 -0.29 -9.38 13.47
CA THR A 63 0.54 -9.08 14.64
C THR A 63 2.01 -9.46 14.41
N GLN A 64 2.92 -8.92 15.22
CA GLN A 64 4.33 -9.31 15.19
C GLN A 64 4.50 -10.83 15.35
N ALA A 65 3.74 -11.45 16.26
CA ALA A 65 3.83 -12.90 16.50
C ALA A 65 3.40 -13.73 15.27
N GLU A 66 2.44 -13.25 14.50
CA GLU A 66 2.06 -13.87 13.22
C GLU A 66 3.13 -13.65 12.16
N ILE A 67 3.69 -12.42 12.03
CA ILE A 67 4.77 -12.09 11.08
C ILE A 67 5.96 -13.05 11.27
N GLU A 68 6.36 -13.34 12.50
CA GLU A 68 7.48 -14.24 12.82
C GLU A 68 7.25 -15.70 12.41
N ARG A 69 6.01 -16.11 12.13
CA ARG A 69 5.65 -17.48 11.73
C ARG A 69 5.66 -17.70 10.23
N PHE A 70 5.57 -16.64 9.42
CA PHE A 70 5.56 -16.77 7.97
C PHE A 70 6.95 -17.15 7.42
N PRO A 71 7.03 -18.11 6.50
CA PRO A 71 8.22 -18.38 5.71
C PRO A 71 8.29 -17.39 4.52
N GLU A 72 8.20 -16.11 4.83
CA GLU A 72 8.21 -15.03 3.86
C GLU A 72 9.33 -14.04 4.20
N TYR A 73 9.94 -13.47 3.19
CA TYR A 73 11.05 -12.53 3.38
C TYR A 73 10.62 -11.07 3.21
N ASP A 74 9.40 -10.84 2.74
CA ASP A 74 8.84 -9.50 2.50
C ASP A 74 7.37 -9.37 2.94
N ILE A 75 6.90 -8.13 3.03
CA ILE A 75 5.53 -7.82 3.43
C ILE A 75 4.49 -8.31 2.40
N PRO A 76 4.68 -8.16 1.08
CA PRO A 76 3.74 -8.69 0.09
C PRO A 76 3.52 -10.19 0.20
N GLY A 77 4.60 -10.95 0.45
CA GLY A 77 4.51 -12.38 0.70
C GLY A 77 3.63 -12.73 1.90
N ILE A 78 3.73 -11.95 2.99
CA ILE A 78 2.87 -12.11 4.16
C ILE A 78 1.41 -11.76 3.82
N LEU A 79 1.18 -10.65 3.12
CA LEU A 79 -0.18 -10.16 2.82
C LEU A 79 -0.97 -11.13 1.94
N ARG A 80 -0.34 -11.87 1.02
CA ARG A 80 -1.02 -12.81 0.12
C ARG A 80 -1.75 -13.97 0.83
N HIS A 81 -1.43 -14.24 2.08
CA HIS A 81 -2.06 -15.30 2.87
C HIS A 81 -3.46 -14.93 3.39
N TYR A 82 -3.91 -13.70 3.17
CA TYR A 82 -5.20 -13.21 3.67
C TYR A 82 -6.24 -13.09 2.56
N ALA A 83 -7.51 -13.32 2.90
CA ALA A 83 -8.63 -13.28 1.96
C ALA A 83 -8.68 -11.98 1.15
N GLY A 84 -9.02 -12.08 -0.12
CA GLY A 84 -9.19 -10.93 -1.02
C GLY A 84 -7.90 -10.22 -1.42
N ILE A 85 -6.73 -10.76 -1.04
CA ILE A 85 -5.42 -10.18 -1.38
C ILE A 85 -4.70 -11.09 -2.35
N ASN A 86 -4.36 -10.58 -3.52
CA ASN A 86 -3.55 -11.25 -4.51
C ASN A 86 -2.20 -10.55 -4.66
N PHE A 87 -1.13 -11.32 -4.89
CA PHE A 87 0.21 -10.80 -5.10
C PHE A 87 0.82 -11.38 -6.37
N ASN A 88 1.00 -10.54 -7.38
CA ASN A 88 1.72 -10.86 -8.60
C ASN A 88 3.18 -10.44 -8.45
N ARG A 89 4.07 -11.41 -8.31
CA ARG A 89 5.51 -11.18 -8.16
C ARG A 89 6.16 -11.12 -9.55
N TYR A 90 6.79 -10.00 -9.88
CA TYR A 90 7.45 -9.77 -11.16
C TYR A 90 8.97 -9.93 -11.10
N GLY A 91 9.55 -9.79 -9.94
CA GLY A 91 10.95 -9.96 -9.63
C GLY A 91 11.13 -10.26 -8.14
N TYR A 92 12.34 -10.47 -7.67
CA TYR A 92 12.60 -10.73 -6.26
C TYR A 92 12.09 -9.57 -5.39
N GLY A 93 12.45 -8.34 -5.75
CA GLY A 93 12.05 -7.12 -5.03
C GLY A 93 10.80 -6.44 -5.58
N ASP A 94 10.26 -6.92 -6.70
CA ASP A 94 9.15 -6.27 -7.41
C ASP A 94 7.92 -7.15 -7.48
N GLY A 95 6.77 -6.54 -7.33
CA GLY A 95 5.47 -7.16 -7.47
C GLY A 95 4.32 -6.25 -7.09
N GLN A 96 3.13 -6.65 -7.50
CA GLN A 96 1.91 -5.88 -7.33
C GLN A 96 0.94 -6.60 -6.39
N ILE A 97 0.54 -5.91 -5.34
CA ILE A 97 -0.58 -6.31 -4.48
C ILE A 97 -1.88 -5.73 -5.06
N SER A 98 -2.89 -6.56 -5.15
CA SER A 98 -4.26 -6.12 -5.38
C SER A 98 -5.18 -6.59 -4.26
N ILE A 99 -6.17 -5.76 -3.94
CA ILE A 99 -7.24 -6.10 -3.00
C ILE A 99 -8.55 -6.06 -3.77
N ARG A 100 -9.25 -7.23 -3.84
CA ARG A 100 -10.57 -7.36 -4.49
C ARG A 100 -10.56 -6.95 -5.96
N GLY A 101 -9.74 -7.57 -6.74
CA GLY A 101 -9.67 -7.39 -8.19
C GLY A 101 -8.62 -6.41 -8.67
N ALA A 102 -8.61 -6.22 -9.95
CA ALA A 102 -7.80 -5.36 -10.82
C ALA A 102 -6.39 -5.01 -10.32
N ALA A 103 -5.40 -5.78 -10.75
CA ALA A 103 -3.99 -5.47 -10.56
C ALA A 103 -3.32 -5.20 -11.92
N THR A 104 -2.66 -4.08 -12.01
CA THR A 104 -1.77 -3.75 -13.12
C THR A 104 -0.47 -3.17 -12.57
N PRO A 105 0.66 -3.31 -13.25
CA PRO A 105 1.87 -2.59 -12.86
C PRO A 105 1.58 -1.09 -12.75
N TYR A 106 2.12 -0.45 -11.70
CA TYR A 106 1.88 0.97 -11.40
C TYR A 106 0.40 1.33 -11.18
N SER A 107 -0.37 0.45 -10.56
CA SER A 107 -1.75 0.75 -10.18
C SER A 107 -1.81 1.43 -8.81
N PRO A 108 -2.18 2.73 -8.72
CA PRO A 108 -2.27 3.45 -7.46
C PRO A 108 -3.56 3.18 -6.69
N ARG A 109 -4.05 1.94 -6.70
CA ARG A 109 -5.32 1.58 -6.04
C ARG A 109 -5.17 1.27 -4.56
N LEU A 110 -3.94 1.02 -4.10
CA LEU A 110 -3.61 0.64 -2.73
C LEU A 110 -2.69 1.68 -2.11
N LEU A 111 -3.15 2.33 -1.06
CA LEU A 111 -2.33 3.25 -0.27
C LEU A 111 -1.53 2.49 0.78
N VAL A 112 -0.22 2.72 0.85
CA VAL A 112 0.66 2.11 1.84
C VAL A 112 1.29 3.18 2.73
N LEU A 113 1.19 2.96 4.03
CA LEU A 113 1.69 3.86 5.06
C LEU A 113 2.68 3.14 5.98
N VAL A 114 3.69 3.85 6.44
CA VAL A 114 4.55 3.45 7.57
C VAL A 114 4.43 4.51 8.66
N ASN A 115 3.87 4.13 9.81
CA ASN A 115 3.60 5.05 10.91
C ASN A 115 2.84 6.32 10.46
N GLY A 116 1.84 6.18 9.59
CA GLY A 116 1.01 7.26 9.07
C GLY A 116 1.67 8.13 7.97
N ARG A 117 2.96 7.91 7.64
CA ARG A 117 3.63 8.52 6.49
C ARG A 117 3.39 7.67 5.24
N GLU A 118 3.00 8.29 4.17
CA GLU A 118 2.86 7.67 2.86
C GLU A 118 4.21 7.25 2.30
N VAL A 119 4.33 5.99 1.90
CA VAL A 119 5.54 5.40 1.28
C VAL A 119 5.31 5.06 -0.19
N TYR A 120 4.20 5.47 -0.69
CA TYR A 120 3.81 5.39 -2.08
C TYR A 120 4.63 6.37 -2.93
N LEU A 121 5.08 5.95 -4.11
CA LEU A 121 5.79 6.79 -5.06
C LEU A 121 4.79 7.59 -5.89
N ASP A 122 4.57 8.82 -5.48
CA ASP A 122 3.54 9.71 -6.02
C ASP A 122 3.74 10.02 -7.51
N SER A 123 4.99 10.14 -7.95
CA SER A 123 5.34 10.39 -9.35
C SER A 123 4.90 9.28 -10.30
N TYR A 124 4.94 8.04 -9.87
CA TYR A 124 4.57 6.84 -10.64
C TYR A 124 3.21 6.26 -10.30
N GLY A 125 2.78 6.45 -9.07
CA GLY A 125 1.52 5.94 -8.61
C GLY A 125 1.54 4.47 -8.19
N TYR A 126 2.59 4.01 -7.50
CA TYR A 126 2.64 2.67 -6.93
C TYR A 126 3.54 2.60 -5.69
N THR A 127 3.49 1.49 -4.97
CA THR A 127 4.40 1.20 -3.88
C THR A 127 5.47 0.21 -4.34
N ALA A 128 6.72 0.65 -4.43
CA ALA A 128 7.86 -0.23 -4.60
C ALA A 128 8.13 -0.91 -3.25
N TRP A 129 7.63 -2.13 -3.06
CA TRP A 129 7.63 -2.80 -1.76
C TRP A 129 9.02 -3.05 -1.18
N SER A 130 10.00 -3.28 -2.04
CA SER A 130 11.41 -3.42 -1.64
C SER A 130 12.00 -2.15 -1.03
N THR A 131 11.42 -0.98 -1.34
CA THR A 131 11.91 0.32 -0.85
C THR A 131 11.35 0.74 0.50
N LEU A 132 10.47 -0.06 1.10
CA LEU A 132 9.93 0.25 2.42
C LEU A 132 11.04 0.34 3.47
N PRO A 133 11.19 1.47 4.19
CA PRO A 133 12.28 1.68 5.14
C PRO A 133 11.96 1.03 6.50
N VAL A 134 11.62 -0.25 6.47
CA VAL A 134 11.20 -0.99 7.66
C VAL A 134 11.75 -2.41 7.62
N GLN A 135 12.15 -2.93 8.78
CA GLN A 135 12.53 -4.33 9.00
C GLN A 135 11.35 -5.09 9.58
N LEU A 136 11.18 -6.37 9.22
CA LEU A 136 10.09 -7.20 9.77
C LEU A 136 10.14 -7.27 11.30
N GLU A 137 11.34 -7.22 11.90
CA GLU A 137 11.59 -7.27 13.34
C GLU A 137 11.12 -6.03 14.11
N GLU A 138 10.94 -4.89 13.43
CA GLU A 138 10.45 -3.67 14.06
C GLU A 138 8.94 -3.47 13.93
N ILE A 139 8.27 -4.31 13.13
CA ILE A 139 6.83 -4.18 12.91
C ILE A 139 6.08 -4.66 14.17
N GLN A 140 5.24 -3.78 14.71
CA GLN A 140 4.31 -4.10 15.78
C GLN A 140 3.09 -4.83 15.23
N GLN A 141 2.51 -4.29 14.15
CA GLN A 141 1.40 -4.88 13.42
C GLN A 141 1.29 -4.26 12.02
N ILE A 142 0.68 -5.00 11.11
CA ILE A 142 0.24 -4.53 9.80
C ILE A 142 -1.27 -4.51 9.80
N GLU A 143 -1.85 -3.36 9.49
CA GLU A 143 -3.29 -3.17 9.36
C GLU A 143 -3.65 -3.07 7.88
N VAL A 144 -4.57 -3.92 7.41
CA VAL A 144 -5.09 -3.86 6.05
C VAL A 144 -6.57 -3.53 6.13
N VAL A 145 -6.93 -2.31 5.75
CA VAL A 145 -8.33 -1.87 5.65
C VAL A 145 -8.78 -2.05 4.21
N LYS A 146 -9.85 -2.81 3.98
CA LYS A 146 -10.34 -3.13 2.63
C LYS A 146 -11.43 -2.17 2.19
N GLY A 147 -11.56 -2.02 0.86
CA GLY A 147 -12.52 -1.12 0.22
C GLY A 147 -12.08 0.34 0.18
N ALA A 148 -12.91 1.20 -0.40
CA ALA A 148 -12.63 2.62 -0.58
C ALA A 148 -12.49 3.34 0.77
N GLN A 149 -11.37 4.05 0.98
CA GLN A 149 -11.03 4.75 2.22
C GLN A 149 -10.55 6.19 2.00
N SER A 150 -10.79 6.78 0.84
CA SER A 150 -10.25 8.11 0.49
C SER A 150 -10.75 9.23 1.40
N ALA A 151 -11.96 9.14 1.96
CA ALA A 151 -12.46 10.14 2.89
C ALA A 151 -11.65 10.21 4.21
N LEU A 152 -10.98 9.13 4.57
CA LEU A 152 -10.20 9.03 5.81
C LEU A 152 -8.71 9.21 5.61
N TYR A 153 -8.18 8.79 4.43
CA TYR A 153 -6.74 8.71 4.15
C TYR A 153 -6.27 9.56 2.97
N GLY A 154 -7.18 10.05 2.14
CA GLY A 154 -6.87 10.82 0.93
C GLY A 154 -6.83 9.96 -0.34
N PHE A 155 -6.27 10.54 -1.40
CA PHE A 155 -6.15 9.89 -2.70
C PHE A 155 -5.50 8.52 -2.64
N ASN A 156 -5.81 7.68 -3.63
CA ASN A 156 -5.23 6.36 -3.86
C ASN A 156 -5.58 5.29 -2.79
N ALA A 157 -6.34 5.66 -1.76
CA ALA A 157 -6.95 4.72 -0.83
C ALA A 157 -8.25 4.16 -1.40
N VAL A 158 -8.20 3.49 -2.56
CA VAL A 158 -9.39 3.11 -3.35
C VAL A 158 -9.79 1.65 -3.19
N SER A 159 -8.85 0.70 -3.28
CA SER A 159 -9.12 -0.71 -3.00
C SER A 159 -8.83 -1.06 -1.54
N GLY A 160 -8.04 -0.25 -0.86
CA GLY A 160 -7.70 -0.42 0.54
C GLY A 160 -6.51 0.42 0.98
N VAL A 161 -6.17 0.25 2.25
CA VAL A 161 -5.01 0.87 2.90
C VAL A 161 -4.22 -0.21 3.63
N VAL A 162 -2.91 -0.23 3.46
CA VAL A 162 -1.98 -1.01 4.29
C VAL A 162 -1.23 -0.03 5.18
N ASN A 163 -1.42 -0.12 6.48
CA ASN A 163 -0.72 0.70 7.46
C ASN A 163 0.22 -0.16 8.31
N ILE A 164 1.52 0.06 8.15
CA ILE A 164 2.57 -0.67 8.85
C ILE A 164 2.93 0.14 10.10
N ILE A 165 2.70 -0.43 11.26
CA ILE A 165 2.94 0.20 12.55
C ILE A 165 4.17 -0.44 13.18
N THR A 166 5.18 0.36 13.50
CA THR A 166 6.40 -0.10 14.13
C THR A 166 6.32 -0.01 15.65
N ARG A 167 7.13 -0.82 16.33
CA ARG A 167 7.19 -0.87 17.81
C ARG A 167 7.59 0.48 18.38
N ASN A 168 6.83 0.94 19.37
CA ASN A 168 7.10 2.23 20.02
C ASN A 168 8.28 2.10 21.00
N PRO A 169 9.38 2.87 20.80
CA PRO A 169 10.54 2.80 21.69
C PRO A 169 10.29 3.29 23.12
N GLN A 170 9.18 3.97 23.39
CA GLN A 170 8.80 4.39 24.74
C GLN A 170 8.23 3.24 25.61
N HIS A 171 7.90 2.08 25.00
CA HIS A 171 7.33 0.96 25.74
C HIS A 171 8.38 -0.03 26.29
N GLY A 172 9.66 0.24 26.13
CA GLY A 172 10.74 -0.55 26.69
C GLY A 172 11.99 -0.57 25.83
N ASP A 173 13.10 -0.92 26.45
CA ASP A 173 14.35 -1.19 25.75
C ASP A 173 14.25 -2.57 25.08
N TYR A 174 14.71 -2.67 23.85
CA TYR A 174 14.84 -3.94 23.14
C TYR A 174 15.93 -3.86 22.05
N ALA A 175 16.47 -5.01 21.71
CA ALA A 175 17.33 -5.14 20.53
C ALA A 175 17.05 -6.48 19.85
N THR A 176 16.93 -6.49 18.53
CA THR A 176 16.72 -7.69 17.73
C THR A 176 17.70 -7.67 16.56
N ALA A 177 18.30 -8.81 16.27
CA ALA A 177 19.12 -9.02 15.10
C ALA A 177 18.72 -10.32 14.40
N ARG A 178 18.67 -10.31 13.07
CA ARG A 178 18.39 -11.48 12.23
C ARG A 178 19.40 -11.58 11.10
N VAL A 179 19.78 -12.79 10.79
CA VAL A 179 20.55 -13.13 9.58
C VAL A 179 19.91 -14.34 8.93
N ASN A 180 19.55 -14.22 7.67
CA ASN A 180 19.11 -15.31 6.82
C ASN A 180 20.19 -15.61 5.79
N VAL A 181 20.42 -16.89 5.50
CA VAL A 181 21.31 -17.35 4.44
C VAL A 181 20.54 -18.30 3.55
N GLU A 182 20.46 -17.97 2.28
CA GLU A 182 19.74 -18.74 1.26
C GLU A 182 20.60 -19.88 0.68
N SER A 183 19.94 -20.90 0.17
CA SER A 183 20.62 -22.07 -0.39
C SER A 183 21.43 -21.77 -1.66
N ASP A 184 21.09 -20.73 -2.39
CA ASP A 184 21.78 -20.22 -3.59
C ASP A 184 22.91 -19.23 -3.30
N GLY A 185 23.12 -18.91 -2.01
CA GLY A 185 24.19 -18.02 -1.53
C GLY A 185 23.73 -16.61 -1.22
N GLY A 186 22.43 -16.30 -1.40
CA GLY A 186 21.83 -15.03 -0.98
C GLY A 186 21.85 -14.86 0.55
N PHE A 187 21.85 -13.63 1.00
CA PHE A 187 21.71 -13.31 2.41
C PHE A 187 20.83 -12.10 2.65
N ASP A 188 20.20 -12.06 3.82
CA ASP A 188 19.46 -10.95 4.36
C ASP A 188 19.79 -10.79 5.84
N ALA A 189 20.15 -9.58 6.26
CA ALA A 189 20.47 -9.27 7.64
C ALA A 189 19.74 -8.01 8.10
N ALA A 190 19.18 -8.05 9.30
CA ALA A 190 18.47 -6.94 9.91
C ALA A 190 18.89 -6.75 11.37
N PHE A 191 18.91 -5.49 11.80
CA PHE A 191 19.15 -5.09 13.17
C PHE A 191 18.19 -3.97 13.56
N VAL A 192 17.58 -4.09 14.74
CA VAL A 192 16.71 -3.09 15.34
C VAL A 192 17.06 -2.95 16.80
N ALA A 193 17.23 -1.72 17.29
CA ALA A 193 17.42 -1.46 18.71
C ALA A 193 16.62 -0.23 19.14
N ALA A 194 16.01 -0.31 20.31
CA ALA A 194 15.31 0.79 20.95
C ALA A 194 15.80 0.97 22.38
N ARG A 195 15.90 2.23 22.79
CA ARG A 195 16.31 2.58 24.15
C ARG A 195 15.60 3.81 24.67
N GLN A 196 15.18 3.72 25.93
CA GLN A 196 14.63 4.84 26.68
C GLN A 196 15.75 5.65 27.38
N PHE A 197 15.57 6.96 27.44
CA PHE A 197 16.43 7.91 28.13
C PHE A 197 15.59 8.69 29.16
N GLY A 198 15.45 8.11 30.36
CA GLY A 198 14.49 8.58 31.35
C GLY A 198 13.04 8.39 30.87
N ASP A 199 12.12 9.14 31.47
CA ASP A 199 10.68 8.99 31.21
C ASP A 199 10.19 9.83 30.00
N ARG A 200 11.07 10.60 29.36
CA ARG A 200 10.67 11.62 28.38
C ARG A 200 11.25 11.48 26.99
N ALA A 201 12.23 10.62 26.78
CA ALA A 201 12.82 10.43 25.48
C ALA A 201 13.10 8.96 25.21
N ALA A 202 12.86 8.52 24.00
CA ALA A 202 13.23 7.19 23.52
C ALA A 202 13.66 7.27 22.06
N PHE A 203 14.57 6.38 21.67
CA PHE A 203 15.07 6.31 20.31
C PHE A 203 15.00 4.86 19.82
N ARG A 204 14.72 4.69 18.53
CA ARG A 204 14.87 3.44 17.81
C ARG A 204 15.77 3.68 16.60
N VAL A 205 16.65 2.73 16.35
CA VAL A 205 17.44 2.63 15.13
C VAL A 205 17.21 1.27 14.51
N SER A 206 17.04 1.24 13.20
CA SER A 206 16.99 0.00 12.42
C SER A 206 17.90 0.10 11.20
N TYR A 207 18.42 -1.05 10.77
CA TYR A 207 19.23 -1.21 9.58
C TYR A 207 19.03 -2.60 9.01
N GLY A 208 18.95 -2.71 7.69
CA GLY A 208 18.86 -3.97 6.97
C GLY A 208 19.63 -3.93 5.67
N ASN A 209 20.19 -5.08 5.31
CA ASN A 209 20.88 -5.31 4.05
C ASN A 209 20.51 -6.69 3.51
N ALA A 210 20.17 -6.76 2.22
CA ALA A 210 19.85 -8.01 1.53
C ALA A 210 20.55 -8.02 0.17
N GLU A 211 21.08 -9.18 -0.18
CA GLU A 211 21.69 -9.47 -1.49
C GLU A 211 21.34 -10.91 -1.87
N THR A 212 20.70 -11.10 -3.01
CA THR A 212 20.27 -12.41 -3.48
C THR A 212 20.11 -12.43 -4.99
N SER A 213 20.03 -13.63 -5.57
CA SER A 213 19.76 -13.79 -7.00
C SER A 213 18.35 -13.37 -7.36
N GLU A 214 18.21 -12.81 -8.57
CA GLU A 214 16.92 -12.48 -9.16
C GLU A 214 16.13 -13.75 -9.53
N LEU A 215 14.81 -13.62 -9.70
CA LEU A 215 13.97 -14.74 -10.14
C LEU A 215 14.31 -15.16 -11.58
N PRO A 216 14.12 -16.43 -11.94
CA PRO A 216 14.26 -16.88 -13.32
C PRO A 216 13.27 -16.17 -14.26
N ALA A 217 13.72 -15.89 -15.48
CA ALA A 217 12.85 -15.29 -16.49
C ALA A 217 11.74 -16.26 -16.93
N HIS A 218 10.60 -15.70 -17.34
CA HIS A 218 9.49 -16.49 -17.90
C HIS A 218 9.97 -17.36 -19.09
N PRO A 219 9.58 -18.65 -19.20
CA PRO A 219 10.06 -19.55 -20.25
C PRO A 219 9.76 -19.08 -21.67
N ASN A 220 8.65 -18.35 -21.83
CA ASN A 220 8.25 -17.74 -23.11
C ASN A 220 8.82 -16.33 -23.30
N ALA A 221 9.58 -15.79 -22.32
CA ALA A 221 10.34 -14.58 -22.55
C ALA A 221 11.29 -14.85 -23.72
N THR A 222 11.10 -14.13 -24.82
CA THR A 222 12.05 -14.23 -25.93
C THR A 222 13.42 -13.82 -25.40
N THR A 223 14.50 -14.30 -26.00
CA THR A 223 15.89 -13.92 -25.66
C THR A 223 16.14 -12.40 -25.66
N ALA A 224 15.14 -11.62 -26.01
CA ALA A 224 15.11 -10.18 -26.04
C ALA A 224 14.59 -9.52 -24.75
N GLN A 225 14.02 -10.28 -23.80
CA GLN A 225 13.55 -9.74 -22.50
C GLN A 225 13.96 -10.67 -21.33
N PRO A 226 15.27 -10.85 -21.08
CA PRO A 226 15.68 -11.34 -19.75
C PRO A 226 15.25 -10.29 -18.71
N LEU A 227 15.11 -10.71 -17.44
CA LEU A 227 15.07 -9.74 -16.35
C LEU A 227 16.29 -8.84 -16.44
N ALA A 228 16.11 -7.57 -16.13
CA ALA A 228 17.13 -6.54 -16.37
C ALA A 228 18.39 -6.72 -15.51
N LEU A 229 18.26 -7.43 -14.38
CA LEU A 229 19.34 -7.78 -13.45
C LEU A 229 19.39 -9.28 -13.18
N GLN A 230 20.55 -9.73 -12.69
CA GLN A 230 20.76 -11.09 -12.20
C GLN A 230 20.73 -11.16 -10.67
N ASP A 231 21.00 -10.05 -10.00
CA ASP A 231 21.10 -9.95 -8.55
C ASP A 231 20.25 -8.79 -8.04
N PHE A 232 19.58 -9.02 -6.93
CA PHE A 232 18.85 -8.03 -6.15
C PHE A 232 19.73 -7.51 -5.02
N HIS A 233 19.72 -6.19 -4.82
CA HIS A 233 20.39 -5.59 -3.67
C HIS A 233 19.48 -4.57 -2.99
N ARG A 234 19.45 -4.60 -1.65
CA ARG A 234 18.69 -3.67 -0.81
C ARG A 234 19.49 -3.27 0.42
N GLU A 235 19.56 -1.97 0.67
CA GLU A 235 20.06 -1.39 1.91
C GLU A 235 19.07 -0.38 2.43
N THR A 236 18.71 -0.45 3.73
CA THR A 236 17.73 0.46 4.31
C THR A 236 18.02 0.72 5.78
N GLY A 237 17.65 1.92 6.25
CA GLY A 237 17.77 2.26 7.65
C GLY A 237 16.79 3.34 8.07
N ALA A 238 16.47 3.33 9.37
CA ALA A 238 15.61 4.30 10.01
C ALA A 238 16.15 4.72 11.37
N LEU A 239 15.92 5.98 11.71
CA LEU A 239 16.14 6.54 13.04
C LEU A 239 14.85 7.24 13.48
N GLU A 240 14.29 6.84 14.60
CA GLU A 240 13.12 7.46 15.22
C GLU A 240 13.46 7.95 16.62
N GLY A 241 13.03 9.16 16.95
CA GLY A 241 13.05 9.72 18.29
C GLY A 241 11.66 10.11 18.75
N ARG A 242 11.27 9.73 19.96
CA ARG A 242 10.02 10.13 20.61
C ARG A 242 10.29 10.91 21.88
N PHE A 243 9.61 12.02 22.04
CA PHE A 243 9.84 12.97 23.11
C PHE A 243 8.51 13.36 23.77
N SER A 244 8.34 13.06 25.06
CA SER A 244 7.26 13.61 25.86
C SER A 244 7.64 15.02 26.31
N LEU A 245 7.23 16.03 25.54
CA LEU A 245 7.52 17.44 25.81
C LEU A 245 6.86 17.89 27.13
N THR A 246 5.63 17.42 27.33
CA THR A 246 4.87 17.53 28.60
C THR A 246 4.12 16.22 28.81
N ASP A 247 3.36 16.11 29.89
CA ASP A 247 2.50 14.93 30.15
C ASP A 247 1.32 14.83 29.14
N LYS A 248 1.07 15.88 28.34
CA LYS A 248 -0.01 15.99 27.37
C LYS A 248 0.47 16.26 25.93
N VAL A 249 1.75 16.44 25.72
CA VAL A 249 2.29 16.77 24.39
C VAL A 249 3.47 15.86 24.08
N SER A 250 3.40 15.15 22.99
CA SER A 250 4.48 14.32 22.47
C SER A 250 4.93 14.78 21.08
N LEU A 251 6.20 14.55 20.78
CA LEU A 251 6.81 14.79 19.48
C LEU A 251 7.50 13.52 19.02
N THR A 252 7.17 13.06 17.82
CA THR A 252 7.89 12.00 17.11
C THR A 252 8.65 12.62 15.94
N ALA A 253 9.93 12.27 15.80
CA ALA A 253 10.75 12.65 14.64
C ALA A 253 11.37 11.38 14.03
N GLU A 254 11.35 11.26 12.71
CA GLU A 254 11.85 10.09 11.97
C GLU A 254 12.68 10.56 10.77
N ALA A 255 13.78 9.86 10.51
CA ALA A 255 14.54 9.97 9.28
C ALA A 255 14.83 8.57 8.74
N THR A 256 14.64 8.36 7.44
CA THR A 256 14.84 7.06 6.80
C THR A 256 15.63 7.20 5.50
N PHE A 257 16.35 6.14 5.14
CA PHE A 257 16.95 6.00 3.82
C PHE A 257 16.74 4.58 3.28
N THR A 258 16.70 4.46 1.96
CA THR A 258 16.65 3.18 1.26
C THR A 258 17.37 3.28 -0.06
N ASN A 259 18.24 2.31 -0.34
CA ASN A 259 18.89 2.09 -1.62
C ASN A 259 18.50 0.70 -2.12
N VAL A 260 17.99 0.60 -3.35
CA VAL A 260 17.59 -0.68 -3.96
C VAL A 260 18.07 -0.73 -5.40
N ASP A 261 18.64 -1.88 -5.80
CA ASP A 261 18.95 -2.20 -7.18
C ASP A 261 18.17 -3.47 -7.54
N GLN A 262 17.20 -3.37 -8.46
CA GLN A 262 16.27 -4.44 -8.77
C GLN A 262 15.86 -4.49 -10.24
N SER A 263 15.35 -5.64 -10.66
CA SER A 263 14.51 -5.73 -11.85
C SER A 263 13.09 -5.28 -11.50
N GLU A 264 12.47 -4.54 -12.41
CA GLU A 264 11.14 -3.98 -12.22
C GLU A 264 10.30 -4.14 -13.49
N MET A 265 9.01 -4.43 -13.31
CA MET A 265 8.02 -4.44 -14.37
C MET A 265 7.52 -3.02 -14.61
N THR A 266 7.71 -2.50 -15.81
CA THR A 266 7.19 -1.19 -16.20
C THR A 266 5.70 -1.22 -16.51
N SER A 267 5.06 -0.03 -16.58
CA SER A 267 3.65 0.12 -16.96
C SER A 267 3.30 -0.44 -18.36
N VAL A 268 4.31 -0.68 -19.20
CA VAL A 268 4.16 -1.29 -20.51
C VAL A 268 4.57 -2.77 -20.52
N TYR A 269 4.63 -3.42 -19.37
CA TYR A 269 4.97 -4.82 -19.19
C TYR A 269 6.33 -5.24 -19.76
N SER A 270 7.30 -4.34 -19.70
CA SER A 270 8.69 -4.64 -20.00
C SER A 270 9.54 -4.60 -18.74
N SER A 271 10.53 -5.49 -18.64
CA SER A 271 11.47 -5.46 -17.52
C SER A 271 12.50 -4.34 -17.71
N ALA A 272 12.73 -3.57 -16.67
CA ALA A 272 13.77 -2.55 -16.59
C ALA A 272 14.58 -2.71 -15.31
N ARG A 273 15.85 -2.28 -15.33
CA ARG A 273 16.61 -2.07 -14.10
C ARG A 273 16.17 -0.75 -13.47
N ALA A 274 15.86 -0.80 -12.19
CA ALA A 274 15.56 0.36 -11.38
C ALA A 274 16.52 0.47 -10.20
N LEU A 275 17.19 1.60 -10.10
CA LEU A 275 18.07 1.96 -8.99
C LEU A 275 17.38 3.04 -8.17
N TYR A 276 17.01 2.72 -6.95
CA TYR A 276 16.30 3.61 -6.04
C TYR A 276 17.24 4.17 -4.98
N GLU A 277 17.21 5.48 -4.80
CA GLU A 277 17.77 6.18 -3.65
C GLU A 277 16.65 7.03 -3.02
N LEU A 278 16.09 6.56 -1.91
CA LEU A 278 15.00 7.24 -1.23
C LEU A 278 15.44 7.78 0.12
N ARG A 279 14.96 8.96 0.46
CA ARG A 279 15.13 9.58 1.77
C ARG A 279 13.82 10.17 2.25
N SER A 280 13.56 10.09 3.54
CA SER A 280 12.36 10.69 4.10
C SER A 280 12.61 11.25 5.48
N TYR A 281 11.90 12.32 5.77
CA TYR A 281 11.93 13.02 7.08
C TYR A 281 10.49 13.22 7.53
N LYS A 282 10.19 12.90 8.78
CA LYS A 282 8.86 13.05 9.37
C LYS A 282 8.97 13.71 10.73
N ALA A 283 8.01 14.58 11.04
CA ALA A 283 7.73 15.08 12.37
C ALA A 283 6.24 15.02 12.66
N GLU A 284 5.88 14.53 13.84
CA GLU A 284 4.49 14.42 14.28
C GLU A 284 4.37 14.93 15.72
N LEU A 285 3.50 15.89 15.92
CA LEU A 285 3.15 16.42 17.23
C LEU A 285 1.74 15.95 17.59
N GLU A 286 1.61 15.32 18.75
CA GLU A 286 0.32 14.96 19.33
C GLU A 286 0.12 15.75 20.62
N ALA A 287 -1.04 16.36 20.80
CA ALA A 287 -1.39 17.16 21.96
C ALA A 287 -2.79 16.79 22.49
N ASP A 288 -2.84 16.31 23.73
CA ASP A 288 -4.09 16.13 24.48
C ASP A 288 -4.52 17.49 25.06
N THR A 289 -5.59 18.03 24.53
CA THR A 289 -6.11 19.34 24.91
C THR A 289 -7.51 19.23 25.50
N ASP A 290 -7.99 20.30 26.11
CA ASP A 290 -9.36 20.37 26.62
C ASP A 290 -10.43 20.32 25.47
N TYR A 291 -10.01 20.46 24.22
CA TYR A 291 -10.87 20.43 23.03
C TYR A 291 -10.85 19.09 22.30
N GLY A 292 -9.77 18.31 22.44
CA GLY A 292 -9.58 17.03 21.78
C GLY A 292 -8.11 16.66 21.69
N VAL A 293 -7.83 15.58 20.96
CA VAL A 293 -6.47 15.14 20.62
C VAL A 293 -6.10 15.73 19.26
N ILE A 294 -5.24 16.75 19.30
CA ILE A 294 -4.73 17.41 18.10
C ILE A 294 -3.48 16.69 17.64
N THR A 295 -3.46 16.24 16.39
CA THR A 295 -2.28 15.68 15.73
C THR A 295 -1.87 16.58 14.56
N ALA A 296 -0.60 16.98 14.53
CA ALA A 296 0.00 17.72 13.43
C ALA A 296 1.17 16.90 12.87
N LEU A 297 1.05 16.48 11.61
CA LEU A 297 2.02 15.67 10.89
C LEU A 297 2.63 16.48 9.75
N ALA A 298 3.94 16.44 9.63
CA ALA A 298 4.68 16.93 8.48
C ALA A 298 5.67 15.88 8.02
N TYR A 299 5.76 15.64 6.71
CA TYR A 299 6.82 14.79 6.16
C TYR A 299 7.24 15.27 4.78
N ARG A 300 8.48 14.90 4.41
CA ARG A 300 9.04 15.06 3.08
C ARG A 300 9.63 13.73 2.63
N ASN A 301 9.24 13.28 1.46
CA ASN A 301 9.80 12.14 0.76
C ASN A 301 10.62 12.66 -0.42
N GLU A 302 11.84 12.19 -0.58
CA GLU A 302 12.74 12.48 -1.69
C GLU A 302 13.07 11.17 -2.38
N SER A 303 12.93 11.10 -3.70
CA SER A 303 13.18 9.92 -4.50
C SER A 303 14.03 10.24 -5.72
N GLU A 304 15.16 9.54 -5.84
CA GLU A 304 15.99 9.50 -7.03
C GLU A 304 15.91 8.07 -7.58
N ILE A 305 15.44 7.94 -8.82
CA ILE A 305 15.29 6.63 -9.45
C ILE A 305 16.04 6.66 -10.79
N ALA A 306 17.01 5.77 -10.96
CA ALA A 306 17.71 5.64 -12.22
C ALA A 306 17.19 4.41 -12.98
N TYR A 307 16.52 4.67 -14.09
CA TYR A 307 16.13 3.66 -15.07
C TYR A 307 17.13 3.58 -16.22
N SER A 308 17.14 2.46 -16.95
CA SER A 308 17.96 2.30 -18.16
C SER A 308 17.63 3.34 -19.25
N PHE A 309 16.45 3.97 -19.20
CA PHE A 309 15.99 4.99 -20.15
C PHE A 309 16.07 6.43 -19.59
N GLY A 310 16.57 6.63 -18.38
CA GLY A 310 16.84 7.96 -17.81
C GLY A 310 16.56 8.05 -16.31
N PRO A 311 17.08 9.09 -15.64
CA PRO A 311 16.83 9.33 -14.23
C PRO A 311 15.48 10.02 -13.99
N LEU A 312 14.83 9.72 -12.89
CA LEU A 312 13.65 10.40 -12.35
C LEU A 312 13.98 10.93 -10.96
N SER A 313 13.73 12.20 -10.71
CA SER A 313 13.80 12.81 -9.39
C SER A 313 12.43 13.35 -9.01
N ALA A 314 11.95 12.99 -7.83
CA ALA A 314 10.67 13.48 -7.32
C ALA A 314 10.71 13.76 -5.83
N GLU A 315 9.93 14.75 -5.42
CA GLU A 315 9.78 15.18 -4.04
C GLU A 315 8.29 15.31 -3.69
N LEU A 316 7.91 14.87 -2.50
CA LEU A 316 6.58 15.07 -1.93
C LEU A 316 6.70 15.65 -0.54
N THR A 317 6.11 16.82 -0.30
CA THR A 317 5.96 17.42 1.01
C THR A 317 4.50 17.43 1.43
N THR A 318 4.21 16.96 2.62
CA THR A 318 2.83 16.89 3.16
C THR A 318 2.76 17.52 4.55
N PHE A 319 1.71 18.29 4.77
CA PHE A 319 1.31 18.83 6.07
C PHE A 319 -0.12 18.43 6.35
N ARG A 320 -0.36 17.79 7.49
CA ARG A 320 -1.69 17.38 7.94
C ARG A 320 -1.93 17.81 9.37
N VAL A 321 -3.10 18.38 9.64
CA VAL A 321 -3.56 18.68 10.99
C VAL A 321 -4.94 18.09 11.17
N GLN A 322 -5.15 17.42 12.28
CA GLN A 322 -6.46 16.86 12.64
C GLN A 322 -6.73 17.03 14.12
N ASP A 323 -8.00 17.12 14.47
CA ASP A 323 -8.49 17.11 15.84
C ASP A 323 -9.57 16.04 16.01
N LEU A 324 -9.39 15.19 17.00
CA LEU A 324 -10.31 14.12 17.39
C LEU A 324 -10.90 14.44 18.75
N PHE A 325 -12.19 14.70 18.82
CA PHE A 325 -12.88 15.06 20.05
C PHE A 325 -14.23 14.37 20.23
N LYS A 326 -14.69 14.32 21.47
CA LYS A 326 -15.99 13.76 21.84
C LYS A 326 -17.01 14.85 22.14
N VAL A 327 -18.23 14.65 21.67
CA VAL A 327 -19.38 15.49 22.00
C VAL A 327 -20.40 14.64 22.77
N GLY A 328 -20.51 14.90 24.06
CA GLY A 328 -21.29 14.03 24.95
C GLY A 328 -20.66 12.64 25.11
N THR A 329 -21.49 11.61 25.26
CA THR A 329 -21.03 10.22 25.49
C THR A 329 -21.07 9.35 24.24
N ASN A 330 -21.80 9.77 23.21
CA ASN A 330 -22.13 8.92 22.08
C ASN A 330 -21.49 9.37 20.76
N ASP A 331 -20.98 10.59 20.72
CA ASP A 331 -20.46 11.18 19.49
C ASP A 331 -18.95 11.34 19.56
N THR A 332 -18.25 10.87 18.52
CA THR A 332 -16.83 11.15 18.28
C THR A 332 -16.71 11.83 16.93
N ILE A 333 -16.02 12.96 16.90
CA ILE A 333 -15.85 13.78 15.70
C ILE A 333 -14.35 13.90 15.44
N ARG A 334 -13.96 13.75 14.17
CA ARG A 334 -12.61 14.09 13.69
C ARG A 334 -12.76 15.12 12.57
N ILE A 335 -12.03 16.20 12.66
CA ILE A 335 -11.89 17.19 11.59
C ILE A 335 -10.42 17.22 11.17
N GLY A 336 -10.17 17.47 9.90
CA GLY A 336 -8.81 17.48 9.37
C GLY A 336 -8.65 18.43 8.20
N ALA A 337 -7.42 18.90 8.02
CA ALA A 337 -6.97 19.63 6.85
C ALA A 337 -5.60 19.09 6.42
N GLU A 338 -5.36 19.04 5.11
CA GLU A 338 -4.12 18.56 4.51
C GLU A 338 -3.68 19.49 3.38
N TYR A 339 -2.38 19.68 3.27
CA TYR A 339 -1.72 20.33 2.14
C TYR A 339 -0.63 19.38 1.64
N ARG A 340 -0.53 19.25 0.31
CA ARG A 340 0.54 18.51 -0.38
C ARG A 340 1.16 19.38 -1.46
N ASP A 341 2.46 19.19 -1.65
CA ASP A 341 3.26 19.76 -2.73
C ASP A 341 4.13 18.63 -3.30
N GLY A 342 3.78 18.17 -4.49
CA GLY A 342 4.48 17.12 -5.22
C GLY A 342 5.20 17.72 -6.42
N GLN A 343 6.51 17.47 -6.54
CA GLN A 343 7.36 17.95 -7.62
C GLN A 343 8.05 16.77 -8.29
N THR A 344 8.09 16.77 -9.62
CA THR A 344 8.78 15.75 -10.41
C THR A 344 9.61 16.46 -11.47
N ALA A 345 10.91 16.23 -11.46
CA ALA A 345 11.81 16.74 -12.49
C ALA A 345 11.44 16.16 -13.85
N SER A 346 11.69 16.94 -14.92
CA SER A 346 11.43 16.51 -16.27
C SER A 346 12.11 15.16 -16.57
N PHE A 347 11.34 14.22 -17.06
CA PHE A 347 11.79 12.85 -17.26
C PHE A 347 11.27 12.28 -18.59
N PRO A 348 12.08 11.54 -19.34
CA PRO A 348 13.54 11.37 -19.20
C PRO A 348 14.36 12.48 -19.83
N ASP A 349 13.72 13.48 -20.46
CA ASP A 349 14.39 14.62 -21.08
C ASP A 349 14.36 15.86 -20.16
N PRO A 350 15.48 16.23 -19.52
CA PRO A 350 15.55 17.39 -18.63
C PRO A 350 15.20 18.72 -19.28
N GLY A 351 15.17 18.78 -20.63
CA GLY A 351 14.81 19.99 -21.37
C GLY A 351 13.31 20.28 -21.43
N ASN A 352 12.45 19.33 -21.03
CA ASN A 352 11.00 19.46 -21.16
C ASN A 352 10.29 20.18 -20.01
N GLY A 353 11.03 20.65 -19.01
CA GLY A 353 10.50 21.38 -17.85
C GLY A 353 9.96 20.48 -16.73
N ASP A 354 10.02 20.96 -15.51
CA ASP A 354 9.57 20.23 -14.33
C ASP A 354 8.04 20.22 -14.21
N PHE A 355 7.49 19.21 -13.58
CA PHE A 355 6.07 18.99 -13.46
C PHE A 355 5.68 18.75 -12.00
N GLY A 356 4.58 19.36 -11.54
CA GLY A 356 4.18 19.23 -10.16
C GLY A 356 2.72 19.56 -9.90
N TYR A 357 2.28 19.31 -8.68
CA TYR A 357 0.96 19.67 -8.22
C TYR A 357 0.98 20.22 -6.79
N GLU A 358 0.02 21.07 -6.51
CA GLU A 358 -0.38 21.45 -5.15
C GLU A 358 -1.76 20.89 -4.87
N SER A 359 -1.99 20.36 -3.67
CA SER A 359 -3.34 19.97 -3.26
C SER A 359 -3.70 20.45 -1.87
N MET A 360 -4.97 20.77 -1.69
CA MET A 360 -5.56 21.12 -0.42
C MET A 360 -6.80 20.26 -0.17
N ALA A 361 -6.95 19.79 1.06
CA ALA A 361 -8.11 19.01 1.43
C ALA A 361 -8.65 19.37 2.81
N ALA A 362 -9.97 19.21 2.95
CA ALA A 362 -10.66 19.28 4.23
C ALA A 362 -11.49 18.01 4.45
N SER A 363 -11.48 17.48 5.66
CA SER A 363 -12.18 16.25 6.00
C SER A 363 -12.94 16.35 7.31
N VAL A 364 -14.03 15.60 7.42
CA VAL A 364 -14.80 15.42 8.64
C VAL A 364 -15.20 13.95 8.77
N MET A 365 -15.12 13.41 9.97
CA MET A 365 -15.69 12.12 10.34
C MET A 365 -16.57 12.30 11.57
N TRP A 366 -17.72 11.66 11.58
CA TRP A 366 -18.62 11.58 12.70
C TRP A 366 -18.98 10.13 12.99
N ASN A 367 -18.67 9.67 14.18
CA ASN A 367 -19.11 8.38 14.70
C ASN A 367 -20.16 8.60 15.78
N HIS A 368 -21.33 7.97 15.64
CA HIS A 368 -22.44 8.05 16.58
C HIS A 368 -22.87 6.68 17.08
N LYS A 369 -22.88 6.52 18.38
CA LYS A 369 -23.32 5.32 19.05
C LYS A 369 -24.78 5.45 19.47
N PHE A 370 -25.72 4.87 18.69
CA PHE A 370 -27.15 4.90 19.00
C PHE A 370 -27.48 4.04 20.22
N SER A 371 -26.83 2.90 20.35
CA SER A 371 -26.98 1.94 21.45
C SER A 371 -25.75 1.02 21.53
N ASN A 372 -25.77 0.06 22.42
CA ASN A 372 -24.74 -0.98 22.45
C ASN A 372 -24.78 -1.92 21.23
N GLU A 373 -25.88 -1.92 20.47
CA GLU A 373 -26.08 -2.76 19.30
C GLU A 373 -25.77 -2.02 17.98
N TRP A 374 -25.85 -0.69 17.96
CA TRP A 374 -25.80 0.08 16.72
C TRP A 374 -24.83 1.25 16.81
N ASP A 375 -23.88 1.28 15.89
CA ASP A 375 -22.95 2.39 15.67
C ASP A 375 -23.01 2.84 14.20
N LEU A 376 -23.00 4.13 13.96
CA LEU A 376 -22.92 4.74 12.62
C LEU A 376 -21.64 5.57 12.52
N THR A 377 -20.90 5.37 11.45
CA THR A 377 -19.76 6.23 11.09
C THR A 377 -20.00 6.84 9.71
N LEU A 378 -19.88 8.15 9.62
CA LEU A 378 -19.91 8.89 8.37
C LEU A 378 -18.65 9.72 8.25
N ALA A 379 -18.01 9.69 7.08
CA ALA A 379 -16.87 10.55 6.77
C ALA A 379 -17.04 11.17 5.39
N GLY A 380 -16.54 12.38 5.24
CA GLY A 380 -16.47 13.09 3.97
C GLY A 380 -15.18 13.87 3.86
N ARG A 381 -14.64 13.96 2.65
CA ARG A 381 -13.44 14.72 2.34
C ARG A 381 -13.62 15.40 0.98
N TYR A 382 -13.16 16.64 0.90
CA TYR A 382 -13.12 17.41 -0.33
C TYR A 382 -11.69 17.80 -0.62
N ASP A 383 -11.24 17.48 -1.83
CA ASP A 383 -9.89 17.70 -2.31
C ASP A 383 -9.91 18.64 -3.51
N VAL A 384 -8.96 19.57 -3.56
CA VAL A 384 -8.67 20.45 -4.69
C VAL A 384 -7.23 20.22 -5.09
N VAL A 385 -6.98 19.94 -6.37
CA VAL A 385 -5.64 19.65 -6.90
C VAL A 385 -5.38 20.51 -8.13
N ASP A 386 -4.25 21.23 -8.10
CA ASP A 386 -3.80 22.10 -9.17
C ASP A 386 -2.47 21.57 -9.74
N TRP A 387 -2.47 21.14 -11.00
CA TRP A 387 -1.28 20.71 -11.72
C TRP A 387 -0.65 21.86 -12.52
N SER A 388 0.66 21.83 -12.63
CA SER A 388 1.39 22.81 -13.41
C SER A 388 2.69 22.25 -13.96
N ARG A 389 3.17 22.84 -15.06
CA ARG A 389 4.47 22.55 -15.64
C ARG A 389 5.30 23.84 -15.70
N ASP A 390 6.53 23.79 -15.18
CA ASP A 390 7.50 24.88 -15.31
C ASP A 390 8.48 24.55 -16.43
N GLY A 391 8.38 25.28 -17.55
CA GLY A 391 9.11 25.03 -18.77
C GLY A 391 8.23 24.51 -19.91
N ALA A 392 8.73 24.57 -21.13
CA ALA A 392 7.99 24.15 -22.30
C ALA A 392 8.48 22.79 -22.79
N PRO A 393 7.57 21.83 -23.05
CA PRO A 393 7.93 20.64 -23.79
C PRO A 393 8.56 21.00 -25.13
N GLY A 394 9.49 20.16 -25.63
CA GLY A 394 10.11 20.37 -26.94
C GLY A 394 9.08 20.46 -28.06
N ALA A 395 9.42 21.13 -29.14
CA ALA A 395 8.51 21.46 -30.25
C ALA A 395 7.88 20.25 -30.98
N PHE A 396 8.31 19.03 -30.66
CA PHE A 396 7.79 17.80 -31.26
C PHE A 396 6.66 17.17 -30.45
N TYR A 397 6.44 17.61 -29.18
CA TYR A 397 5.41 17.07 -28.31
C TYR A 397 4.03 17.67 -28.66
N ALA A 398 3.00 16.88 -28.43
CA ALA A 398 1.63 17.22 -28.78
C ALA A 398 1.08 18.41 -27.96
N PHE A 399 1.49 18.53 -26.70
CA PHE A 399 0.95 19.49 -25.74
C PHE A 399 1.93 20.63 -25.46
N THR A 400 1.40 21.81 -25.22
CA THR A 400 2.16 23.01 -24.82
C THR A 400 2.24 23.12 -23.30
N GLN A 401 3.09 24.00 -22.78
CA GLN A 401 3.17 24.26 -21.33
C GLN A 401 1.80 24.60 -20.72
N GLY A 402 0.97 25.35 -21.43
CA GLY A 402 -0.34 25.80 -20.95
C GLY A 402 -1.35 24.67 -20.81
N ASP A 403 -1.23 23.61 -21.59
CA ASP A 403 -2.14 22.46 -21.55
C ASP A 403 -1.99 21.66 -20.25
N TYR A 404 -0.85 21.78 -19.56
CA TYR A 404 -0.60 21.14 -18.27
C TYR A 404 -1.06 21.95 -17.05
N SER A 405 -1.73 23.09 -17.25
CA SER A 405 -2.37 23.83 -16.15
C SER A 405 -3.77 23.27 -15.93
N VAL A 406 -3.84 22.15 -15.22
CA VAL A 406 -5.07 21.37 -15.02
C VAL A 406 -5.45 21.41 -13.55
N SER A 407 -6.74 21.55 -13.27
CA SER A 407 -7.28 21.52 -11.90
C SER A 407 -8.46 20.57 -11.82
N PHE A 408 -8.58 19.83 -10.73
CA PHE A 408 -9.76 19.05 -10.43
C PHE A 408 -10.18 19.17 -8.95
N GLU A 409 -11.45 18.98 -8.72
CA GLU A 409 -12.07 19.02 -7.39
C GLU A 409 -12.87 17.75 -7.20
N GLU A 410 -12.61 17.01 -6.11
CA GLU A 410 -13.24 15.73 -5.89
C GLU A 410 -13.78 15.59 -4.46
N PHE A 411 -14.91 14.89 -4.34
CA PHE A 411 -15.52 14.56 -3.07
C PHE A 411 -15.54 13.06 -2.85
N SER A 412 -14.91 12.62 -1.75
CA SER A 412 -14.95 11.24 -1.28
C SER A 412 -15.78 11.11 -0.01
N TYR A 413 -16.37 9.92 0.20
CA TYR A 413 -17.15 9.63 1.39
C TYR A 413 -16.92 8.18 1.87
N ASN A 414 -17.12 7.96 3.17
CA ASN A 414 -17.25 6.64 3.77
C ASN A 414 -18.47 6.64 4.70
N ALA A 415 -19.29 5.62 4.59
CA ALA A 415 -20.44 5.39 5.47
C ALA A 415 -20.40 3.94 5.95
N ALA A 416 -20.49 3.72 7.25
CA ALA A 416 -20.52 2.39 7.83
C ALA A 416 -21.55 2.32 8.97
N LEU A 417 -22.40 1.30 8.93
CA LEU A 417 -23.33 0.96 9.99
C LEU A 417 -22.92 -0.39 10.58
N VAL A 418 -22.59 -0.40 11.85
CA VAL A 418 -22.22 -1.60 12.61
C VAL A 418 -23.41 -2.03 13.45
N TRP A 419 -23.81 -3.29 13.27
CA TRP A 419 -24.89 -3.90 14.03
C TRP A 419 -24.40 -5.16 14.77
N ARG A 420 -24.64 -5.17 16.09
CA ARG A 420 -24.34 -6.31 16.98
C ARG A 420 -25.66 -6.97 17.39
N PRO A 421 -26.15 -7.94 16.58
CA PRO A 421 -27.44 -8.58 16.86
C PRO A 421 -27.41 -9.44 18.11
N SER A 422 -28.57 -9.60 18.74
CA SER A 422 -28.72 -10.41 19.95
C SER A 422 -28.41 -11.90 19.76
N PHE A 423 -28.42 -12.39 18.51
CA PHE A 423 -28.01 -13.77 18.16
C PHE A 423 -26.48 -13.95 18.06
N GLY A 424 -25.72 -12.88 18.29
CA GLY A 424 -24.25 -12.85 18.34
C GLY A 424 -23.57 -12.46 17.02
N GLY A 425 -22.29 -12.09 17.13
CA GLY A 425 -21.47 -11.58 16.04
C GLY A 425 -21.65 -10.09 15.76
N THR A 426 -20.94 -9.59 14.75
CA THR A 426 -20.97 -8.20 14.31
C THR A 426 -21.23 -8.16 12.81
N MET A 427 -22.27 -7.48 12.39
CA MET A 427 -22.54 -7.17 10.98
C MET A 427 -22.13 -5.74 10.66
N ARG A 428 -21.55 -5.54 9.48
CA ARG A 428 -21.18 -4.23 8.95
C ARG A 428 -21.81 -4.04 7.58
N PHE A 429 -22.37 -2.85 7.37
CA PHE A 429 -22.88 -2.40 6.08
C PHE A 429 -22.06 -1.18 5.71
N MET A 430 -21.33 -1.24 4.62
CA MET A 430 -20.37 -0.22 4.24
C MET A 430 -20.61 0.27 2.82
N ALA A 431 -20.43 1.57 2.62
CA ALA A 431 -20.38 2.21 1.32
C ALA A 431 -19.30 3.29 1.34
N GLY A 432 -18.52 3.39 0.27
CA GLY A 432 -17.45 4.38 0.18
C GLY A 432 -17.15 4.74 -1.25
N ARG A 433 -16.65 5.96 -1.43
CA ARG A 433 -16.12 6.48 -2.69
C ARG A 433 -14.63 6.77 -2.51
N GLY A 434 -13.81 6.10 -3.31
CA GLY A 434 -12.38 6.32 -3.43
C GLY A 434 -12.03 7.10 -4.68
N ILE A 435 -10.93 7.85 -4.61
CA ILE A 435 -10.43 8.68 -5.70
C ILE A 435 -9.01 8.26 -6.00
N GLN A 436 -8.78 7.79 -7.23
CA GLN A 436 -7.47 7.48 -7.77
C GLN A 436 -7.01 8.67 -8.61
N ALA A 437 -6.11 9.48 -8.05
CA ALA A 437 -5.57 10.64 -8.76
C ALA A 437 -4.64 10.20 -9.91
N PRO A 438 -4.62 10.91 -11.04
CA PRO A 438 -3.55 10.76 -12.03
C PRO A 438 -2.20 11.06 -11.39
N THR A 439 -1.14 10.48 -11.92
CA THR A 439 0.23 10.68 -11.44
C THR A 439 0.99 11.69 -12.28
N SER A 440 2.15 12.14 -11.80
CA SER A 440 3.05 12.96 -12.60
C SER A 440 3.44 12.27 -13.92
N PHE A 441 3.56 10.94 -13.89
CA PHE A 441 3.90 10.15 -15.08
C PHE A 441 2.74 10.12 -16.08
N ASP A 442 1.52 9.95 -15.62
CA ASP A 442 0.34 9.91 -16.50
C ASP A 442 0.11 11.21 -17.25
N ILE A 443 0.31 12.34 -16.56
CA ILE A 443 0.04 13.65 -17.13
C ILE A 443 1.28 14.24 -17.80
N GLY A 444 2.45 14.16 -17.14
CA GLY A 444 3.62 14.96 -17.49
C GLY A 444 4.74 14.25 -18.24
N PHE A 445 4.70 12.91 -18.38
CA PHE A 445 5.76 12.15 -19.05
C PHE A 445 5.98 12.57 -20.51
N THR A 446 7.24 12.65 -20.95
CA THR A 446 7.57 13.00 -22.34
C THR A 446 8.86 12.27 -22.75
N LEU A 447 8.75 11.38 -23.74
CA LEU A 447 9.87 10.63 -24.31
C LEU A 447 9.75 10.54 -25.83
N GLN A 448 10.79 10.98 -26.54
CA GLN A 448 10.94 10.69 -27.94
C GLN A 448 11.87 9.47 -28.13
N THR A 449 11.42 8.48 -28.86
CA THR A 449 12.19 7.27 -29.18
C THR A 449 12.00 6.87 -30.64
N THR A 450 12.57 5.75 -31.07
CA THR A 450 12.43 5.23 -32.45
C THR A 450 12.04 3.77 -32.42
N VAL A 451 11.04 3.40 -33.22
CA VAL A 451 10.63 2.01 -33.44
C VAL A 451 10.80 1.69 -34.93
N GLY A 452 11.61 0.68 -35.25
CA GLY A 452 11.89 0.31 -36.61
C GLY A 452 12.55 1.42 -37.45
N GLY A 453 13.27 2.35 -36.80
CA GLY A 453 13.90 3.53 -37.45
C GLY A 453 12.96 4.72 -37.65
N ASN A 454 11.69 4.63 -37.25
CA ASN A 454 10.73 5.73 -37.32
C ASN A 454 10.61 6.39 -35.92
N PRO A 455 10.58 7.74 -35.86
CA PRO A 455 10.36 8.43 -34.58
C PRO A 455 8.94 8.16 -34.07
N ILE A 456 8.83 7.93 -32.78
CA ILE A 456 7.58 7.89 -32.03
C ILE A 456 7.72 8.72 -30.75
N ILE A 457 6.63 9.23 -30.26
CA ILE A 457 6.54 9.95 -28.99
C ILE A 457 5.72 9.11 -28.01
N LEU A 458 6.23 8.98 -26.79
CA LEU A 458 5.47 8.53 -25.64
C LEU A 458 5.20 9.76 -24.78
N SER A 459 3.94 10.01 -24.47
CA SER A 459 3.55 11.23 -23.75
C SER A 459 2.51 10.93 -22.68
N GLY A 460 2.62 11.64 -21.57
CA GLY A 460 1.50 11.83 -20.67
C GLY A 460 0.37 12.58 -21.36
N ASN A 461 -0.79 12.54 -20.75
CA ASN A 461 -2.00 13.16 -21.23
C ASN A 461 -2.53 14.16 -20.20
N PRO A 462 -2.45 15.48 -20.44
CA PRO A 462 -2.96 16.48 -19.51
C PRO A 462 -4.48 16.46 -19.34
N ASP A 463 -5.22 15.80 -20.24
CA ASP A 463 -6.69 15.68 -20.17
C ASP A 463 -7.16 14.51 -19.30
N MET A 464 -6.25 13.78 -18.66
CA MET A 464 -6.63 12.71 -17.73
C MET A 464 -7.40 13.24 -16.52
N VAL A 465 -8.42 12.49 -16.12
CA VAL A 465 -9.25 12.77 -14.94
C VAL A 465 -9.00 11.74 -13.84
N PRO A 466 -9.38 12.00 -12.58
CA PRO A 466 -9.34 10.98 -11.54
C PRO A 466 -10.26 9.80 -11.86
N SER A 467 -9.80 8.56 -11.59
CA SER A 467 -10.69 7.41 -11.57
C SER A 467 -11.48 7.38 -10.26
N ILE A 468 -12.78 7.12 -10.35
CA ILE A 468 -13.67 7.06 -9.20
C ILE A 468 -14.04 5.61 -8.92
N VAL A 469 -13.91 5.19 -7.67
CA VAL A 469 -14.27 3.85 -7.21
C VAL A 469 -15.37 3.93 -6.18
N ASP A 470 -16.56 3.49 -6.52
CA ASP A 470 -17.66 3.30 -5.58
C ASP A 470 -17.65 1.84 -5.07
N SER A 471 -17.62 1.67 -3.76
CA SER A 471 -17.47 0.39 -3.08
C SER A 471 -18.62 0.16 -2.11
N TYR A 472 -19.21 -1.04 -2.16
CA TYR A 472 -20.29 -1.49 -1.28
C TYR A 472 -19.95 -2.84 -0.68
N GLU A 473 -20.23 -3.01 0.61
CA GLU A 473 -19.90 -4.24 1.31
C GLU A 473 -20.87 -4.56 2.44
N ILE A 474 -21.14 -5.85 2.62
CA ILE A 474 -21.77 -6.42 3.80
C ILE A 474 -20.82 -7.46 4.39
N ALA A 475 -20.41 -7.28 5.64
CA ALA A 475 -19.53 -8.20 6.33
C ALA A 475 -20.18 -8.73 7.62
N TYR A 476 -19.83 -9.95 8.01
CA TYR A 476 -20.28 -10.61 9.23
C TYR A 476 -19.14 -11.37 9.90
N ASP A 477 -18.81 -10.98 11.12
CA ASP A 477 -17.83 -11.64 11.98
C ASP A 477 -18.54 -12.30 13.14
N ARG A 478 -18.15 -13.55 13.45
CA ARG A 478 -18.75 -14.31 14.56
C ARG A 478 -17.80 -15.34 15.14
N ALA A 479 -17.70 -15.37 16.46
CA ALA A 479 -17.18 -16.52 17.17
C ALA A 479 -18.18 -17.67 17.07
N LEU A 480 -17.82 -18.75 16.37
CA LEU A 480 -18.62 -19.98 16.22
C LEU A 480 -18.51 -20.84 17.48
N SER A 481 -17.37 -20.78 18.14
CA SER A 481 -17.07 -21.41 19.43
C SER A 481 -16.06 -20.54 20.21
N PRO A 482 -15.72 -20.87 21.45
CA PRO A 482 -14.66 -20.14 22.17
C PRO A 482 -13.27 -20.18 21.50
N THR A 483 -13.08 -21.05 20.52
CA THR A 483 -11.79 -21.30 19.85
C THR A 483 -11.87 -21.23 18.33
N VAL A 484 -12.98 -20.81 17.75
CA VAL A 484 -13.15 -20.75 16.28
C VAL A 484 -13.90 -19.47 15.93
N ASP A 485 -13.28 -18.65 15.11
CA ASP A 485 -13.86 -17.44 14.54
C ASP A 485 -14.16 -17.61 13.05
N MET A 486 -15.23 -16.97 12.62
CA MET A 486 -15.65 -16.88 11.23
C MET A 486 -15.75 -15.41 10.81
N ARG A 487 -15.24 -15.13 9.62
CA ARG A 487 -15.40 -13.85 8.93
C ARG A 487 -15.97 -14.12 7.53
N ALA A 488 -16.98 -13.36 7.15
CA ALA A 488 -17.56 -13.44 5.81
C ALA A 488 -17.85 -12.03 5.31
N ALA A 489 -17.61 -11.80 4.02
CA ALA A 489 -17.94 -10.53 3.36
C ALA A 489 -18.44 -10.77 1.95
N VAL A 490 -19.38 -9.94 1.49
CA VAL A 490 -19.82 -9.82 0.11
C VAL A 490 -19.57 -8.39 -0.31
N PHE A 491 -18.97 -8.18 -1.47
CA PHE A 491 -18.56 -6.86 -1.93
C PHE A 491 -18.87 -6.63 -3.41
N LEU A 492 -19.03 -5.36 -3.75
CA LEU A 492 -19.12 -4.82 -5.10
C LEU A 492 -18.25 -3.57 -5.19
N GLN A 493 -17.48 -3.44 -6.25
CA GLN A 493 -16.68 -2.26 -6.56
C GLN A 493 -16.89 -1.87 -8.02
N ASP A 494 -17.38 -0.67 -8.26
CA ASP A 494 -17.52 -0.08 -9.58
C ASP A 494 -16.46 1.01 -9.75
N THR A 495 -15.69 0.95 -10.83
CA THR A 495 -14.67 1.95 -11.16
C THR A 495 -15.02 2.61 -12.47
N SER A 496 -15.17 3.92 -12.48
CA SER A 496 -15.29 4.72 -13.71
C SER A 496 -13.97 5.42 -14.04
N ASP A 497 -13.79 5.71 -15.33
CA ASP A 497 -12.58 6.34 -15.87
C ASP A 497 -11.30 5.59 -15.47
N VAL A 498 -11.27 4.30 -15.75
CA VAL A 498 -10.20 3.39 -15.33
C VAL A 498 -8.85 3.82 -15.91
N ARG A 499 -7.91 4.12 -15.01
CA ARG A 499 -6.52 4.42 -15.35
C ARG A 499 -5.78 3.17 -15.81
N GLY A 500 -4.86 3.33 -16.75
CA GLY A 500 -3.89 2.30 -17.12
C GLY A 500 -3.91 1.92 -18.59
N GLN A 501 -4.62 2.66 -19.44
CA GLN A 501 -4.56 2.48 -20.88
C GLN A 501 -3.40 3.29 -21.45
N PHE A 502 -2.65 2.67 -22.35
CA PHE A 502 -1.54 3.33 -23.05
C PHE A 502 -1.57 2.93 -24.52
N GLY A 503 -1.60 3.91 -25.41
CA GLY A 503 -1.61 3.63 -26.83
C GLY A 503 -1.86 4.83 -27.73
N LEU A 504 -2.21 4.55 -28.98
CA LEU A 504 -2.52 5.57 -29.97
C LEU A 504 -4.00 5.95 -29.89
N PHE A 505 -4.28 7.17 -29.48
CA PHE A 505 -5.62 7.76 -29.42
C PHE A 505 -5.68 9.01 -30.32
N PRO A 506 -5.96 8.87 -31.64
CA PRO A 506 -5.90 9.99 -32.59
C PRO A 506 -6.89 11.12 -32.27
N ASP A 507 -7.98 10.83 -31.61
CA ASP A 507 -9.00 11.78 -31.20
C ASP A 507 -8.57 12.69 -30.02
N LEU A 508 -7.56 12.31 -29.27
CA LEU A 508 -6.96 13.11 -28.19
C LEU A 508 -5.82 14.01 -28.69
N LEU A 509 -5.29 13.78 -29.89
CA LEU A 509 -4.13 14.49 -30.37
C LEU A 509 -4.54 15.79 -31.09
N PRO A 510 -3.83 16.91 -30.86
CA PRO A 510 -3.99 18.12 -31.65
C PRO A 510 -3.80 17.84 -33.16
N PRO A 511 -4.58 18.46 -34.03
CA PRO A 511 -4.53 18.18 -35.48
C PRO A 511 -3.16 18.42 -36.17
N ALA A 512 -2.27 19.14 -35.53
CA ALA A 512 -0.92 19.45 -36.06
C ALA A 512 0.12 18.36 -35.74
N VAL A 513 -0.20 17.34 -34.95
CA VAL A 513 0.72 16.27 -34.59
C VAL A 513 0.99 15.38 -35.78
N THR A 514 2.25 15.31 -36.21
CA THR A 514 2.69 14.54 -37.39
C THR A 514 3.50 13.29 -37.03
N ILE A 515 4.05 13.23 -35.83
CA ILE A 515 4.78 12.07 -35.29
C ILE A 515 3.79 11.20 -34.54
N PRO A 516 3.74 9.87 -34.77
CA PRO A 516 2.88 8.98 -33.98
C PRO A 516 3.17 9.15 -32.49
N THR A 517 2.14 9.50 -31.72
CA THR A 517 2.23 9.78 -30.29
C THR A 517 1.33 8.81 -29.53
N LEU A 518 1.92 8.03 -28.64
CA LEU A 518 1.20 7.17 -27.72
C LEU A 518 0.97 7.93 -26.41
N LEU A 519 -0.26 7.89 -25.93
CA LEU A 519 -0.71 8.60 -24.73
C LEU A 519 -1.13 7.64 -23.64
N PHE A 520 -1.03 8.08 -22.39
CA PHE A 520 -1.82 7.50 -21.30
C PHE A 520 -3.26 8.00 -21.41
N ASP A 521 -4.20 7.14 -21.00
CA ASP A 521 -5.61 7.49 -20.98
C ASP A 521 -6.36 6.70 -19.88
N ASN A 522 -7.54 7.17 -19.51
CA ASN A 522 -8.39 6.57 -18.49
C ASN A 522 -9.84 6.46 -18.99
N ARG A 523 -10.06 5.77 -20.10
CA ARG A 523 -11.38 5.51 -20.68
C ARG A 523 -11.85 4.11 -20.39
N GLY A 524 -13.10 4.02 -19.99
CA GLY A 524 -13.80 2.77 -19.72
C GLY A 524 -13.97 2.52 -18.23
N ASP A 525 -14.75 1.50 -17.94
CA ASP A 525 -15.21 1.19 -16.61
C ASP A 525 -14.88 -0.26 -16.25
N THR A 526 -14.80 -0.56 -14.95
CA THR A 526 -14.71 -1.94 -14.45
C THR A 526 -15.69 -2.14 -13.29
N SER A 527 -16.27 -3.33 -13.20
CA SER A 527 -17.09 -3.76 -12.05
C SER A 527 -16.53 -5.06 -11.51
N THR A 528 -16.29 -5.12 -10.20
CA THR A 528 -15.82 -6.33 -9.52
C THR A 528 -16.77 -6.71 -8.41
N ALA A 529 -17.33 -7.92 -8.46
CA ALA A 529 -18.16 -8.48 -7.41
C ALA A 529 -17.53 -9.75 -6.83
N GLY A 530 -17.75 -9.99 -5.54
CA GLY A 530 -17.19 -11.19 -4.93
C GLY A 530 -17.63 -11.44 -3.51
N PHE A 531 -17.12 -12.55 -2.97
CA PHE A 531 -17.27 -12.86 -1.56
C PHE A 531 -15.97 -13.42 -0.96
N GLU A 532 -15.80 -13.19 0.33
CA GLU A 532 -14.70 -13.69 1.14
C GLU A 532 -15.27 -14.52 2.29
N LEU A 533 -14.62 -15.63 2.61
CA LEU A 533 -14.91 -16.46 3.78
C LEU A 533 -13.60 -16.82 4.46
N GLY A 534 -13.49 -16.53 5.75
CA GLY A 534 -12.35 -16.89 6.60
C GLY A 534 -12.81 -17.67 7.82
N LEU A 535 -12.05 -18.67 8.21
CA LEU A 535 -12.17 -19.41 9.44
C LEU A 535 -10.81 -19.43 10.12
N SER A 536 -10.75 -19.15 11.40
CA SER A 536 -9.52 -19.25 12.17
C SER A 536 -9.78 -19.94 13.49
N GLY A 537 -8.79 -20.70 13.94
CA GLY A 537 -8.81 -21.38 15.23
C GLY A 537 -7.58 -20.97 16.03
N ASP A 538 -7.81 -20.38 17.17
CA ASP A 538 -6.80 -20.14 18.20
C ASP A 538 -7.21 -20.92 19.47
N PRO A 539 -6.98 -22.23 19.46
CA PRO A 539 -7.20 -23.02 20.66
C PRO A 539 -6.18 -22.55 21.72
N GLU A 540 -6.59 -22.57 22.98
CA GLU A 540 -5.69 -22.46 24.15
C GLU A 540 -4.62 -23.59 24.16
N GLY A 541 -4.32 -24.18 23.02
CA GLY A 541 -3.46 -25.35 22.80
C GLY A 541 -2.27 -25.01 21.88
N PRO A 542 -1.45 -26.01 21.60
CA PRO A 542 -0.25 -25.83 20.77
C PRO A 542 -0.56 -25.72 19.26
N ILE A 543 -1.80 -25.90 18.83
CA ILE A 543 -2.16 -25.91 17.41
C ILE A 543 -2.93 -24.63 17.09
N SER A 544 -2.51 -23.90 16.08
CA SER A 544 -3.24 -22.81 15.45
C SER A 544 -3.51 -23.13 13.98
N TRP A 545 -4.62 -22.65 13.45
CA TRP A 545 -4.94 -22.84 12.04
C TRP A 545 -5.84 -21.71 11.55
N ASP A 546 -5.72 -21.40 10.28
CA ASP A 546 -6.65 -20.57 9.56
C ASP A 546 -6.84 -21.09 8.13
N ALA A 547 -7.98 -20.77 7.57
CA ALA A 547 -8.27 -21.02 6.16
C ALA A 547 -9.17 -19.92 5.63
N ASN A 548 -8.87 -19.42 4.46
CA ASN A 548 -9.70 -18.43 3.82
C ASN A 548 -9.88 -18.73 2.33
N TYR A 549 -11.02 -18.30 1.81
CA TYR A 549 -11.37 -18.44 0.41
C TYR A 549 -11.98 -17.13 -0.09
N THR A 550 -11.60 -16.75 -1.30
CA THR A 550 -12.15 -15.61 -2.02
C THR A 550 -12.63 -16.05 -3.39
N PHE A 551 -13.84 -15.69 -3.73
CA PHE A 551 -14.34 -15.67 -5.08
C PHE A 551 -14.54 -14.22 -5.52
N GLN A 552 -14.08 -13.89 -6.71
CA GLN A 552 -14.28 -12.58 -7.32
C GLN A 552 -14.38 -12.71 -8.83
N GLU A 553 -15.17 -11.84 -9.42
CA GLU A 553 -15.34 -11.74 -10.87
C GLU A 553 -15.29 -10.26 -11.24
N THR A 554 -14.48 -9.94 -12.23
CA THR A 554 -14.33 -8.58 -12.76
C THR A 554 -14.87 -8.57 -14.19
N GLU A 555 -15.71 -7.62 -14.50
CA GLU A 555 -16.14 -7.27 -15.85
C GLU A 555 -15.49 -5.94 -16.23
N ASP A 556 -15.06 -5.78 -17.48
CA ASP A 556 -14.52 -4.52 -17.98
C ASP A 556 -15.19 -4.08 -19.30
N ASP A 557 -15.34 -2.76 -19.47
CA ASP A 557 -15.77 -2.10 -20.71
C ASP A 557 -14.75 -1.04 -21.07
N LEU A 558 -13.59 -1.49 -21.57
CA LEU A 558 -12.46 -0.65 -21.84
C LEU A 558 -12.44 -0.19 -23.30
N VAL A 559 -12.21 1.10 -23.52
CA VAL A 559 -11.98 1.64 -24.85
C VAL A 559 -10.56 1.35 -25.30
N GLY A 560 -10.40 0.38 -26.19
CA GLY A 560 -9.09 -0.02 -26.71
C GLY A 560 -8.38 1.08 -27.50
N ALA A 561 -7.06 1.16 -27.34
CA ALA A 561 -6.21 2.01 -28.16
C ALA A 561 -6.14 1.50 -29.61
N PHE A 562 -6.02 2.40 -30.58
CA PHE A 562 -5.85 2.02 -31.98
C PHE A 562 -4.39 1.61 -32.27
N GLY A 563 -4.20 0.44 -32.87
CA GLY A 563 -2.91 0.00 -33.41
C GLY A 563 -1.92 -0.51 -32.35
N LEU A 564 -0.93 0.28 -31.99
CA LEU A 564 0.15 -0.10 -31.07
C LEU A 564 -0.25 -0.01 -29.57
N GLY A 565 -1.53 -0.16 -29.26
CA GLY A 565 -2.02 -0.02 -27.90
C GLY A 565 -1.65 -1.20 -27.00
N HIS A 566 -1.46 -0.90 -25.74
CA HIS A 566 -1.48 -1.89 -24.68
C HIS A 566 -2.93 -2.31 -24.45
N VAL A 567 -3.15 -3.61 -24.32
CA VAL A 567 -4.46 -4.15 -23.97
C VAL A 567 -4.46 -4.46 -22.49
N GLN A 568 -5.11 -3.63 -21.70
CA GLN A 568 -5.51 -3.98 -20.34
C GLN A 568 -6.68 -4.95 -20.43
N ASP A 569 -6.64 -6.01 -19.66
CA ASP A 569 -7.67 -7.03 -19.55
C ASP A 569 -7.87 -7.29 -18.05
N PHE A 570 -8.68 -6.46 -17.41
CA PHE A 570 -8.94 -6.58 -15.99
C PHE A 570 -9.81 -7.80 -15.68
N GLU A 571 -10.64 -8.21 -16.61
CA GLU A 571 -11.52 -9.37 -16.49
C GLU A 571 -10.71 -10.65 -16.24
N ASN A 572 -9.61 -10.84 -16.97
CA ASN A 572 -8.80 -12.05 -16.87
C ASN A 572 -7.48 -11.87 -16.11
N ALA A 573 -7.10 -10.64 -15.75
CA ALA A 573 -5.83 -10.36 -15.08
C ALA A 573 -5.81 -10.72 -13.57
N THR A 574 -6.99 -10.98 -12.99
CA THR A 574 -7.12 -11.26 -11.56
C THR A 574 -7.66 -12.67 -11.35
N PRO A 575 -7.08 -13.48 -10.44
CA PRO A 575 -7.61 -14.81 -10.15
C PRO A 575 -9.05 -14.72 -9.63
N SER A 576 -9.96 -15.49 -10.24
CA SER A 576 -11.36 -15.58 -9.77
C SER A 576 -11.49 -16.35 -8.46
N HIS A 577 -10.55 -17.27 -8.20
CA HIS A 577 -10.55 -18.10 -7.00
C HIS A 577 -9.19 -18.01 -6.30
N LEU A 578 -9.21 -17.62 -5.03
CA LEU A 578 -8.07 -17.66 -4.13
C LEU A 578 -8.43 -18.53 -2.93
N PHE A 579 -7.51 -19.39 -2.53
CA PHE A 579 -7.63 -20.16 -1.29
C PHE A 579 -6.31 -20.16 -0.56
N ASN A 580 -6.33 -19.85 0.74
CA ASN A 580 -5.18 -19.91 1.61
C ASN A 580 -5.51 -20.71 2.86
N ALA A 581 -4.53 -21.48 3.34
CA ALA A 581 -4.65 -22.22 4.59
C ALA A 581 -3.30 -22.26 5.32
N HIS A 582 -3.36 -22.22 6.62
CA HIS A 582 -2.24 -22.34 7.54
C HIS A 582 -2.56 -23.38 8.62
N LEU A 583 -1.55 -24.17 8.98
CA LEU A 583 -1.56 -25.05 10.12
C LEU A 583 -0.24 -24.92 10.87
N GLY A 584 -0.32 -24.53 12.12
CA GLY A 584 0.82 -24.35 12.99
C GLY A 584 0.77 -25.21 14.24
N TRP A 585 1.94 -25.59 14.73
CA TRP A 585 2.14 -26.22 16.02
C TRP A 585 3.26 -25.53 16.78
N THR A 586 3.01 -25.15 18.02
CA THR A 586 3.98 -24.49 18.88
C THR A 586 4.14 -25.27 20.17
N GLY A 587 5.34 -25.82 20.40
CA GLY A 587 5.75 -26.42 21.67
C GLY A 587 6.71 -25.49 22.42
N ASP A 588 7.31 -26.00 23.53
CA ASP A 588 8.19 -25.20 24.39
C ASP A 588 9.37 -24.56 23.65
N LYS A 589 9.97 -25.30 22.72
CA LYS A 589 11.18 -24.88 21.97
C LYS A 589 11.06 -25.00 20.47
N LEU A 590 10.16 -25.82 19.99
CA LEU A 590 10.00 -26.12 18.57
C LEU A 590 8.65 -25.54 18.09
N SER A 591 8.67 -24.86 16.94
CA SER A 591 7.48 -24.46 16.21
C SER A 591 7.54 -25.02 14.79
N LEU A 592 6.40 -25.42 14.25
CA LEU A 592 6.23 -25.91 12.90
C LEU A 592 5.03 -25.23 12.29
N ASP A 593 5.21 -24.67 11.12
CA ASP A 593 4.17 -23.97 10.36
C ASP A 593 4.16 -24.46 8.91
N GLY A 594 2.97 -24.71 8.38
CA GLY A 594 2.76 -25.07 6.97
C GLY A 594 1.67 -24.20 6.37
N PHE A 595 1.93 -23.72 5.16
CA PHE A 595 1.05 -22.81 4.42
C PHE A 595 0.74 -23.37 3.05
N VAL A 596 -0.47 -23.16 2.59
CA VAL A 596 -0.94 -23.50 1.25
C VAL A 596 -1.60 -22.27 0.65
N ASN A 597 -1.19 -21.88 -0.55
CA ASN A 597 -1.80 -20.82 -1.33
C ASN A 597 -2.24 -21.39 -2.68
N TYR A 598 -3.46 -21.14 -3.09
CA TYR A 598 -3.98 -21.46 -4.41
C TYR A 598 -4.50 -20.19 -5.09
N ALA A 599 -4.14 -20.03 -6.36
CA ALA A 599 -4.74 -19.03 -7.25
C ALA A 599 -5.20 -19.73 -8.53
N SER A 600 -6.39 -19.36 -9.03
CA SER A 600 -6.87 -19.83 -10.33
C SER A 600 -6.09 -19.20 -11.48
N GLU A 601 -6.29 -19.72 -12.68
CA GLU A 601 -5.69 -19.20 -13.91
C GLU A 601 -5.98 -17.71 -14.13
N THR A 602 -5.03 -17.04 -14.77
CA THR A 602 -5.13 -15.63 -15.17
C THR A 602 -4.50 -15.42 -16.54
N THR A 603 -4.68 -14.24 -17.11
CA THR A 603 -3.91 -13.77 -18.25
C THR A 603 -3.11 -12.52 -17.89
N SER A 604 -1.99 -12.34 -18.51
CA SER A 604 -1.20 -11.13 -18.34
C SER A 604 -0.59 -10.70 -19.68
N PRO A 605 -0.52 -9.40 -19.94
CA PRO A 605 0.23 -8.92 -21.08
C PRO A 605 1.72 -9.22 -20.91
N LEU A 606 2.35 -9.68 -21.97
CA LEU A 606 3.80 -9.78 -22.10
C LEU A 606 4.22 -8.97 -23.32
N GLN A 607 5.05 -7.95 -23.11
CA GLN A 607 5.54 -7.14 -24.21
C GLN A 607 6.89 -7.68 -24.70
N PRO A 608 6.99 -8.16 -25.94
CA PRO A 608 8.29 -8.43 -26.55
C PRO A 608 9.02 -7.12 -26.81
N VAL A 609 10.37 -7.13 -26.77
CA VAL A 609 11.22 -5.95 -27.06
C VAL A 609 10.88 -5.28 -28.40
N PHE A 610 10.43 -6.07 -29.37
CA PHE A 610 9.93 -5.58 -30.67
C PHE A 610 8.63 -6.31 -31.00
N GLY A 611 7.51 -5.62 -30.90
CA GLY A 611 6.22 -6.18 -31.27
C GLY A 611 5.06 -5.60 -30.47
N LEU A 612 3.88 -6.10 -30.78
CA LEU A 612 2.66 -5.79 -30.01
C LEU A 612 2.64 -6.66 -28.74
N PRO A 613 2.10 -6.15 -27.64
CA PRO A 613 1.84 -6.96 -26.46
C PRO A 613 1.01 -8.20 -26.84
N THR A 614 1.38 -9.33 -26.28
CA THR A 614 0.63 -10.58 -26.44
C THR A 614 0.10 -10.99 -25.09
N GLN A 615 -1.15 -11.46 -25.03
CA GLN A 615 -1.70 -12.07 -23.81
C GLN A 615 -1.07 -13.44 -23.60
N VAL A 616 -0.58 -13.68 -22.40
CA VAL A 616 0.02 -14.94 -21.96
C VAL A 616 -0.88 -15.51 -20.87
N ALA A 617 -1.30 -16.76 -21.05
CA ALA A 617 -2.00 -17.50 -20.01
C ALA A 617 -1.02 -17.86 -18.87
N ILE A 618 -1.47 -17.67 -17.66
CA ILE A 618 -0.81 -18.10 -16.42
C ILE A 618 -1.72 -19.17 -15.82
N ASP A 619 -1.25 -20.41 -15.80
CA ASP A 619 -2.03 -21.52 -15.26
C ASP A 619 -2.30 -21.34 -13.76
N GLY A 620 -3.40 -21.88 -13.28
CA GLY A 620 -3.68 -21.91 -11.85
C GLY A 620 -2.64 -22.75 -11.11
N TYR A 621 -2.22 -22.32 -9.93
CA TYR A 621 -1.14 -22.97 -9.18
C TYR A 621 -1.49 -23.17 -7.70
N VAL A 622 -0.80 -24.14 -7.09
CA VAL A 622 -0.78 -24.35 -5.63
C VAL A 622 0.65 -24.17 -5.14
N ALA A 623 0.89 -23.25 -4.24
CA ALA A 623 2.16 -23.06 -3.58
C ALA A 623 2.10 -23.57 -2.14
N MET A 624 3.11 -24.35 -1.72
CA MET A 624 3.25 -24.84 -0.34
C MET A 624 4.53 -24.27 0.26
N SER A 625 4.41 -23.71 1.45
CA SER A 625 5.54 -23.12 2.17
C SER A 625 5.59 -23.64 3.60
N PHE A 626 6.79 -23.80 4.15
CA PHE A 626 7.00 -24.41 5.45
C PHE A 626 8.02 -23.62 6.28
N ARG A 627 7.83 -23.61 7.59
CA ARG A 627 8.78 -23.09 8.56
C ARG A 627 8.92 -24.06 9.72
N ALA A 628 10.18 -24.30 10.13
CA ALA A 628 10.52 -25.00 11.37
C ALA A 628 11.41 -24.08 12.21
N GLY A 629 10.97 -23.68 13.38
CA GLY A 629 11.69 -22.81 14.29
C GLY A 629 12.14 -23.57 15.54
N TYR A 630 13.37 -23.35 15.99
CA TYR A 630 13.88 -23.90 17.26
C TYR A 630 14.48 -22.80 18.13
N ARG A 631 13.94 -22.63 19.33
CA ARG A 631 14.39 -21.66 20.32
C ARG A 631 15.41 -22.32 21.28
N PHE A 632 16.65 -21.86 21.23
CA PHE A 632 17.71 -22.35 22.13
C PHE A 632 17.46 -21.87 23.56
N ASN A 633 17.11 -20.60 23.71
CA ASN A 633 16.78 -19.91 24.94
C ASN A 633 15.87 -18.70 24.62
N ASP A 634 15.58 -17.86 25.61
CA ASP A 634 14.70 -16.70 25.45
C ASP A 634 15.27 -15.62 24.53
N HIS A 635 16.54 -15.69 24.17
CA HIS A 635 17.25 -14.69 23.37
C HIS A 635 17.67 -15.17 21.98
N MET A 636 17.69 -16.48 21.71
CA MET A 636 18.23 -17.00 20.46
C MET A 636 17.33 -18.08 19.87
N ALA A 637 17.04 -17.95 18.58
CA ALA A 637 16.31 -18.93 17.81
C ALA A 637 16.97 -19.16 16.44
N VAL A 638 16.75 -20.34 15.87
CA VAL A 638 17.07 -20.70 14.50
C VAL A 638 15.79 -21.12 13.79
N SER A 639 15.67 -20.80 12.53
CA SER A 639 14.58 -21.26 11.67
C SER A 639 15.08 -21.82 10.36
N LEU A 640 14.43 -22.87 9.87
CA LEU A 640 14.54 -23.36 8.52
C LEU A 640 13.24 -23.00 7.80
N ASN A 641 13.35 -22.30 6.70
CA ASN A 641 12.23 -21.81 5.92
C ASN A 641 12.31 -22.35 4.51
N ALA A 642 11.19 -22.73 3.94
CA ALA A 642 11.06 -23.18 2.56
C ALA A 642 9.82 -22.55 1.95
N GLN A 643 10.00 -21.66 1.00
CA GLN A 643 8.94 -21.03 0.22
C GLN A 643 8.74 -21.79 -1.08
N ASN A 644 7.49 -21.96 -1.52
CA ASN A 644 7.12 -22.67 -2.75
C ASN A 644 7.77 -24.06 -2.83
N ALA A 645 7.81 -24.80 -1.73
CA ALA A 645 8.57 -26.05 -1.57
C ALA A 645 8.16 -27.18 -2.55
N ASN A 646 7.02 -27.05 -3.21
CA ASN A 646 6.51 -27.98 -4.21
C ASN A 646 6.82 -27.57 -5.66
N PHE A 647 7.50 -26.43 -5.90
CA PHE A 647 7.89 -25.99 -7.24
C PHE A 647 9.21 -26.66 -7.63
N ASP A 648 9.22 -27.45 -8.70
CA ASP A 648 10.42 -28.20 -9.14
C ASP A 648 11.34 -27.36 -10.03
N ASP A 649 10.83 -26.86 -11.18
CA ASP A 649 11.61 -26.13 -12.19
C ASP A 649 11.19 -24.66 -12.33
N GLY A 650 10.49 -24.13 -11.33
CA GLY A 650 9.90 -22.80 -11.38
C GLY A 650 8.50 -22.79 -12.03
N GLU A 651 7.52 -22.33 -11.29
CA GLU A 651 6.14 -22.13 -11.78
C GLU A 651 5.98 -20.72 -12.30
N VAL A 652 5.27 -20.59 -13.41
CA VAL A 652 4.90 -19.29 -13.95
C VAL A 652 3.72 -18.76 -13.16
N THR A 653 4.00 -17.81 -12.26
CA THR A 653 2.99 -17.16 -11.41
C THR A 653 2.73 -15.71 -11.79
N SER A 654 3.47 -15.19 -12.78
CA SER A 654 3.34 -13.84 -13.31
C SER A 654 3.87 -13.77 -14.75
N ALA A 655 3.65 -12.64 -15.43
CA ALA A 655 4.01 -12.48 -16.84
C ALA A 655 5.51 -12.59 -17.17
N ASN A 656 6.40 -12.18 -16.27
CA ASN A 656 7.82 -12.02 -16.59
C ASN A 656 8.76 -12.93 -15.84
N ALA A 657 8.34 -13.53 -14.75
CA ALA A 657 9.20 -14.33 -13.90
C ALA A 657 8.57 -15.66 -13.54
N GLN A 658 9.42 -16.63 -13.28
CA GLN A 658 9.04 -17.88 -12.62
C GLN A 658 9.25 -17.71 -11.11
N SER A 659 8.29 -18.14 -10.31
CA SER A 659 8.51 -18.36 -8.89
C SER A 659 9.17 -19.72 -8.71
N GLU A 660 10.24 -19.78 -7.96
CA GLU A 660 11.00 -20.99 -7.68
C GLU A 660 10.92 -21.37 -6.20
N GLN A 661 11.37 -22.59 -5.90
CA GLN A 661 11.61 -23.01 -4.53
C GLN A 661 12.75 -22.19 -3.93
N ARG A 662 12.50 -21.57 -2.76
CA ARG A 662 13.56 -20.92 -1.98
C ARG A 662 13.66 -21.51 -0.58
N VAL A 663 14.88 -21.77 -0.16
CA VAL A 663 15.15 -22.35 1.16
C VAL A 663 16.23 -21.52 1.85
N TRP A 664 15.97 -21.13 3.08
CA TRP A 664 16.95 -20.37 3.87
C TRP A 664 16.98 -20.78 5.33
N LEU A 665 18.14 -20.62 5.92
CA LEU A 665 18.37 -20.77 7.35
C LEU A 665 18.42 -19.39 7.99
N GLY A 666 17.53 -19.15 8.95
CA GLY A 666 17.49 -17.92 9.74
C GLY A 666 18.06 -18.12 11.15
N LEU A 667 18.88 -17.17 11.59
CA LEU A 667 19.30 -17.02 12.97
C LEU A 667 18.80 -15.69 13.49
N SER A 668 18.06 -15.72 14.60
CA SER A 668 17.55 -14.51 15.25
C SER A 668 18.01 -14.43 16.70
N SER A 669 18.20 -13.20 17.18
CA SER A 669 18.56 -12.89 18.55
C SER A 669 17.74 -11.68 19.02
N SER A 670 17.18 -11.74 20.27
CA SER A 670 16.39 -10.67 20.88
C SER A 670 16.80 -10.47 22.35
N PHE A 671 16.88 -9.20 22.78
CA PHE A 671 17.30 -8.78 24.11
C PHE A 671 16.38 -7.70 24.67
#